data_7e0fc80d53ca258cc80782279b9aedea
#
_entry.id   7e0fc80d53ca258cc80782279b9aedea
#
_cell.length_a   1.000
_cell.length_b   1.000
_cell.length_c   1.000
_cell.angle_alpha   90.00
_cell.angle_beta   90.00
_cell.angle_gamma   90.00
#
_symmetry.space_group_name_H-M   'P 1'
#
loop_
_entity.id
_entity.type
_entity.pdbx_description
1 polymer ?
#
loop_
_entity_poly.entity_id
_entity_poly.type
_entity_poly.pdbx_seq_one_letter_code
_entity_poly.pdbx_strand_id
1 'polypeptide(L)'
;MDTGIIRATEDEALQFHAAGRPGKLSIAPTKPLTTQRDLALAYSPGVAFPCLHIERQPGAAFDYTSKGNFVAVISNGTAVLGLGDLGALVAKPVMEGECALFKRFADIDSIDLEIDTRDVDEFVNCVRFLHPAFGGINLEDIKAPECFIIEERLRELLDIPVFHDYQHGTAIIAAAGLINALHLTGRELHTTKMVVNGAGAASIACVELLKTMGLPSENVVLCDTRGVIYRGRTEGMNQWKSAHAVETKARTLAEAIEGASAFFGLSAKGAVYQPMVRSMADKPIIFAMANPDPEVTPEEVRAVRSDAIIATGRSDYPNQVNNVLGFPYIFRGALDVRASTINDAMKIAATEALAGLAREDVPDEVAAAYSSERLLYGPDYIIPAPFDPRLIWAVPPAVAKAAMDTGVARRPILDMSAYKRSLRARLDPTAAGLELIFERVRAAPKRVVFAEGEEEKTIRAALLFAEGGYGTPVLVGREERVKATMSAMGLTPPQGLEFHNARLSQHNARYTDFLYARQQRQGMLYRDCQRLVNQDRNAFAACMVACGDADAMITGVTRNSFDALDEISRVIAVKPGSVLFGLTVLLARERTVLLADTLVYEAPTAAQLADIAVQAAAKAHQLGIVPRVALLSYSNFGNPMGKDGQRVRDAVALLDQRTVGFEYDGEMSADVALNERLMRQLYPFCRLGGPANILVMPELHSANIAAKLLPELGGGTAVGPLLLGLSHPVQIANMGATVSDLVNLAALSAHDAIH
;
A
#
# COMPACT_ATOMS: atom_id res chain seq x y z
N MET A 1 -10.59 -24.41 -18.57
CA MET A 1 -9.58 -23.37 -18.33
C MET A 1 -9.07 -23.61 -16.93
N ASP A 2 -7.80 -23.86 -16.84
CA ASP A 2 -7.15 -24.18 -15.55
C ASP A 2 -7.06 -22.88 -14.76
N THR A 3 -8.01 -22.65 -13.86
CA THR A 3 -7.92 -21.56 -12.89
C THR A 3 -6.80 -21.95 -11.97
N GLY A 4 -5.67 -21.24 -12.04
CA GLY A 4 -4.48 -21.47 -11.24
C GLY A 4 -4.78 -21.39 -9.74
N ILE A 5 -5.36 -22.46 -9.21
CA ILE A 5 -5.70 -22.59 -7.79
C ILE A 5 -4.40 -22.74 -7.02
N ILE A 6 -4.03 -21.70 -6.26
CA ILE A 6 -2.90 -21.77 -5.32
C ILE A 6 -3.33 -22.65 -4.15
N ARG A 7 -3.03 -23.94 -4.24
CA ARG A 7 -3.18 -24.90 -3.13
C ARG A 7 -1.81 -25.22 -2.58
N ALA A 8 -1.52 -24.76 -1.38
CA ALA A 8 -0.33 -25.20 -0.65
C ALA A 8 -0.49 -26.70 -0.31
N THR A 9 0.53 -27.48 -0.60
CA THR A 9 0.64 -28.87 -0.14
C THR A 9 1.13 -28.93 1.30
N GLU A 10 0.92 -30.06 1.98
CA GLU A 10 1.44 -30.27 3.34
C GLU A 10 2.96 -30.08 3.39
N ASP A 11 3.70 -30.66 2.44
CA ASP A 11 5.16 -30.55 2.38
C ASP A 11 5.62 -29.11 2.16
N GLU A 12 4.97 -28.34 1.27
CA GLU A 12 5.27 -26.93 1.05
C GLU A 12 5.01 -26.09 2.31
N ALA A 13 3.91 -26.34 3.01
CA ALA A 13 3.58 -25.65 4.24
C ALA A 13 4.60 -25.94 5.35
N LEU A 14 4.95 -27.22 5.56
CA LEU A 14 5.96 -27.62 6.54
C LEU A 14 7.34 -27.04 6.19
N GLN A 15 7.74 -27.09 4.92
CA GLN A 15 8.99 -26.52 4.46
C GLN A 15 9.04 -25.01 4.67
N PHE A 16 7.95 -24.28 4.37
CA PHE A 16 7.85 -22.84 4.60
C PHE A 16 8.10 -22.45 6.07
N HIS A 17 7.57 -23.24 7.02
CA HIS A 17 7.74 -22.95 8.45
C HIS A 17 9.12 -23.36 8.99
N ALA A 18 9.77 -24.36 8.38
CA ALA A 18 11.05 -24.89 8.83
C ALA A 18 12.27 -24.28 8.14
N ALA A 19 12.11 -23.71 6.93
CA ALA A 19 13.21 -23.22 6.11
C ALA A 19 13.95 -22.04 6.76
N GLY A 20 15.27 -22.04 6.67
CA GLY A 20 16.09 -20.98 7.24
C GLY A 20 16.03 -20.95 8.77
N ARG A 21 15.60 -19.82 9.35
CA ARG A 21 15.29 -19.71 10.78
C ARG A 21 13.85 -20.16 10.99
N PRO A 22 13.58 -21.22 11.76
CA PRO A 22 12.22 -21.70 11.99
C PRO A 22 11.31 -20.63 12.62
N GLY A 23 10.02 -20.71 12.32
CA GLY A 23 9.01 -19.73 12.73
C GLY A 23 8.91 -18.55 11.78
N LYS A 24 8.03 -17.59 12.10
CA LYS A 24 7.73 -16.41 11.26
C LYS A 24 8.16 -15.09 11.88
N LEU A 25 8.58 -15.11 13.15
CA LEU A 25 8.91 -13.91 13.91
C LEU A 25 10.40 -13.82 14.24
N SER A 26 10.88 -12.57 14.29
CA SER A 26 12.19 -12.23 14.84
C SER A 26 12.12 -10.92 15.58
N ILE A 27 12.99 -10.75 16.61
CA ILE A 27 13.12 -9.50 17.33
C ILE A 27 14.36 -8.77 16.83
N ALA A 28 14.21 -7.53 16.43
CA ALA A 28 15.31 -6.67 15.97
C ALA A 28 15.34 -5.37 16.79
N PRO A 29 16.55 -4.87 17.19
CA PRO A 29 16.68 -3.56 17.81
C PRO A 29 16.25 -2.46 16.84
N THR A 30 15.53 -1.45 17.34
CA THR A 30 15.14 -0.25 16.59
C THR A 30 16.14 0.89 16.73
N LYS A 31 17.13 0.73 17.60
CA LYS A 31 18.18 1.73 17.85
C LYS A 31 19.55 1.11 17.59
N PRO A 32 20.56 1.91 17.15
CA PRO A 32 21.90 1.40 16.98
C PRO A 32 22.48 0.96 18.33
N LEU A 33 23.16 -0.18 18.37
CA LEU A 33 23.87 -0.72 19.52
C LEU A 33 25.28 -1.13 19.12
N THR A 34 26.03 -0.20 18.52
CA THR A 34 27.36 -0.44 17.93
C THR A 34 28.51 0.21 18.70
N THR A 35 28.21 1.19 19.54
CA THR A 35 29.22 1.94 20.30
C THR A 35 28.97 1.88 21.81
N GLN A 36 30.01 2.17 22.60
CA GLN A 36 29.92 2.34 24.05
C GLN A 36 28.88 3.42 24.44
N ARG A 37 28.79 4.48 23.62
CA ARG A 37 27.81 5.56 23.82
C ARG A 37 26.37 5.04 23.60
N ASP A 38 26.16 4.25 22.56
CA ASP A 38 24.83 3.66 22.29
C ASP A 38 24.40 2.78 23.46
N LEU A 39 25.32 1.95 23.97
CA LEU A 39 25.07 1.11 25.15
C LEU A 39 24.72 1.94 26.38
N ALA A 40 25.44 3.04 26.61
CA ALA A 40 25.17 3.94 27.75
C ALA A 40 23.80 4.63 27.64
N LEU A 41 23.32 4.93 26.44
CA LEU A 41 22.01 5.52 26.18
C LEU A 41 20.89 4.47 26.25
N ALA A 42 21.11 3.29 25.67
CA ALA A 42 20.09 2.26 25.56
C ALA A 42 19.89 1.47 26.86
N TYR A 43 20.90 1.41 27.70
CA TYR A 43 20.86 0.63 28.96
C TYR A 43 21.35 1.49 30.14
N SER A 44 22.49 1.20 30.73
CA SER A 44 22.96 1.91 31.93
C SER A 44 24.05 2.94 31.60
N PRO A 45 23.96 4.21 32.05
CA PRO A 45 22.97 4.79 32.99
C PRO A 45 21.77 5.48 32.29
N GLY A 46 21.75 5.64 30.97
CA GLY A 46 20.81 6.48 30.23
C GLY A 46 19.35 6.08 30.39
N VAL A 47 19.06 4.78 30.51
CA VAL A 47 17.70 4.24 30.66
C VAL A 47 16.96 4.73 31.89
N ALA A 48 17.68 5.21 32.92
CA ALA A 48 17.06 5.77 34.14
C ALA A 48 16.20 7.01 33.84
N PHE A 49 16.56 7.83 32.85
CA PHE A 49 15.82 9.05 32.53
C PHE A 49 14.41 8.78 31.99
N PRO A 50 14.19 7.93 30.98
CA PRO A 50 12.84 7.57 30.56
C PRO A 50 12.05 6.87 31.68
N CYS A 51 12.66 6.03 32.51
CA CYS A 51 11.97 5.42 33.67
C CYS A 51 11.40 6.48 34.62
N LEU A 52 12.20 7.44 35.05
CA LEU A 52 11.76 8.53 35.92
C LEU A 52 10.71 9.44 35.25
N HIS A 53 10.78 9.59 33.92
CA HIS A 53 9.79 10.36 33.19
C HIS A 53 8.44 9.65 33.14
N ILE A 54 8.45 8.35 32.89
CA ILE A 54 7.24 7.50 32.88
C ILE A 54 6.62 7.42 34.27
N GLU A 55 7.42 7.33 35.33
CA GLU A 55 6.93 7.35 36.72
C GLU A 55 6.09 8.61 37.01
N ARG A 56 6.58 9.79 36.55
CA ARG A 56 5.89 11.08 36.71
C ARG A 56 4.68 11.22 35.82
N GLN A 57 4.76 10.67 34.62
CA GLN A 57 3.73 10.77 33.58
C GLN A 57 3.56 9.43 32.86
N PRO A 58 2.69 8.52 33.38
CA PRO A 58 2.53 7.15 32.83
C PRO A 58 2.23 7.08 31.33
N GLY A 59 1.52 8.08 30.78
CA GLY A 59 1.25 8.19 29.35
C GLY A 59 2.50 8.32 28.47
N ALA A 60 3.64 8.74 29.04
CA ALA A 60 4.91 8.83 28.34
C ALA A 60 5.50 7.45 27.97
N ALA A 61 4.98 6.35 28.55
CA ALA A 61 5.36 4.99 28.15
C ALA A 61 5.09 4.74 26.65
N PHE A 62 4.03 5.33 26.10
CA PHE A 62 3.72 5.25 24.68
C PHE A 62 4.72 6.00 23.77
N ASP A 63 5.49 6.94 24.31
CA ASP A 63 6.45 7.74 23.58
C ASP A 63 7.90 7.21 23.69
N TYR A 64 8.23 6.61 24.85
CA TYR A 64 9.61 6.18 25.16
C TYR A 64 9.82 4.67 25.11
N THR A 65 8.76 3.87 24.88
CA THR A 65 8.86 2.41 24.78
C THR A 65 8.14 1.90 23.53
N SER A 66 8.28 0.60 23.24
CA SER A 66 7.54 -0.06 22.15
C SER A 66 6.03 -0.13 22.39
N LYS A 67 5.52 0.14 23.61
CA LYS A 67 4.10 0.05 23.98
C LYS A 67 3.17 0.75 22.99
N GLY A 68 3.55 1.89 22.45
CA GLY A 68 2.72 2.65 21.51
C GLY A 68 2.46 1.97 20.16
N ASN A 69 3.24 0.95 19.81
CA ASN A 69 3.14 0.22 18.56
C ASN A 69 3.16 -1.30 18.74
N PHE A 70 2.86 -1.80 19.94
CA PHE A 70 3.02 -3.20 20.29
C PHE A 70 1.71 -3.85 20.71
N VAL A 71 1.29 -4.91 19.99
CA VAL A 71 0.06 -5.66 20.23
C VAL A 71 0.41 -7.09 20.64
N ALA A 72 -0.26 -7.60 21.68
CA ALA A 72 -0.22 -9.01 22.01
C ALA A 72 -1.32 -9.78 21.27
N VAL A 73 -0.96 -10.86 20.58
CA VAL A 73 -1.89 -11.84 20.01
C VAL A 73 -2.01 -12.98 21.01
N ILE A 74 -3.18 -13.15 21.63
CA ILE A 74 -3.35 -14.06 22.78
C ILE A 74 -4.40 -15.12 22.50
N SER A 75 -4.01 -16.39 22.70
CA SER A 75 -4.87 -17.56 22.51
C SER A 75 -4.69 -18.57 23.63
N ASN A 76 -5.69 -19.44 23.85
CA ASN A 76 -5.55 -20.68 24.57
C ASN A 76 -5.75 -21.93 23.69
N GLY A 77 -5.88 -21.74 22.38
CA GLY A 77 -5.98 -22.81 21.39
C GLY A 77 -7.23 -23.67 21.49
N THR A 78 -8.34 -23.12 22.00
CA THR A 78 -9.59 -23.88 22.20
C THR A 78 -10.49 -23.86 20.96
N ALA A 79 -10.14 -23.12 19.89
CA ALA A 79 -10.88 -23.06 18.62
C ALA A 79 -9.96 -22.85 17.42
N VAL A 80 -8.90 -23.62 17.30
CA VAL A 80 -7.83 -23.43 16.30
C VAL A 80 -8.35 -23.67 14.87
N LEU A 81 -8.41 -22.64 14.03
CA LEU A 81 -8.71 -22.72 12.59
C LEU A 81 -9.90 -23.62 12.17
N GLY A 82 -10.90 -23.80 13.02
CA GLY A 82 -11.98 -24.75 12.76
C GLY A 82 -11.62 -26.22 13.01
N LEU A 83 -10.37 -26.53 13.41
CA LEU A 83 -9.94 -27.86 13.83
C LEU A 83 -10.39 -28.22 15.24
N GLY A 84 -10.81 -27.24 16.03
CA GLY A 84 -11.34 -27.39 17.37
C GLY A 84 -10.35 -27.14 18.50
N ASP A 85 -10.59 -27.75 19.67
CA ASP A 85 -9.79 -27.59 20.88
C ASP A 85 -8.49 -28.43 20.81
N LEU A 86 -7.44 -27.85 20.27
CA LEU A 86 -6.12 -28.49 20.10
C LEU A 86 -5.11 -28.09 21.19
N GLY A 87 -5.41 -27.06 21.96
CA GLY A 87 -4.56 -26.54 23.04
C GLY A 87 -3.57 -25.45 22.61
N ALA A 88 -3.05 -24.76 23.60
CA ALA A 88 -2.23 -23.57 23.45
C ALA A 88 -1.03 -23.74 22.54
N LEU A 89 -0.18 -24.76 22.76
CA LEU A 89 1.04 -25.00 22.00
C LEU A 89 0.76 -25.22 20.50
N VAL A 90 -0.35 -25.87 20.16
CA VAL A 90 -0.71 -26.17 18.77
C VAL A 90 -1.22 -24.93 18.04
N ALA A 91 -1.74 -23.93 18.75
CA ALA A 91 -2.15 -22.65 18.16
C ALA A 91 -0.97 -21.77 17.71
N LYS A 92 0.25 -21.99 18.25
CA LYS A 92 1.40 -21.13 17.99
C LYS A 92 1.69 -20.82 16.52
N PRO A 93 1.68 -21.76 15.56
CA PRO A 93 1.91 -21.43 14.16
C PRO A 93 0.89 -20.43 13.57
N VAL A 94 -0.35 -20.47 14.05
CA VAL A 94 -1.42 -19.54 13.65
C VAL A 94 -1.14 -18.17 14.23
N MET A 95 -0.85 -18.10 15.52
CA MET A 95 -0.60 -16.83 16.25
C MET A 95 0.64 -16.10 15.71
N GLU A 96 1.71 -16.82 15.41
CA GLU A 96 2.86 -16.23 14.68
C GLU A 96 2.46 -15.68 13.29
N GLY A 97 1.52 -16.34 12.61
CA GLY A 97 0.93 -15.86 11.37
C GLY A 97 0.25 -14.51 11.55
N GLU A 98 -0.64 -14.41 12.54
CA GLU A 98 -1.34 -13.17 12.91
C GLU A 98 -0.36 -12.02 13.20
N CYS A 99 0.69 -12.29 13.97
CA CYS A 99 1.74 -11.32 14.25
C CYS A 99 2.45 -10.83 12.97
N ALA A 100 2.75 -11.75 12.05
CA ALA A 100 3.37 -11.39 10.77
C ALA A 100 2.44 -10.51 9.91
N LEU A 101 1.12 -10.77 9.95
CA LEU A 101 0.13 -9.95 9.26
C LEU A 101 0.02 -8.54 9.85
N PHE A 102 0.04 -8.38 11.19
CA PHE A 102 0.13 -7.07 11.85
C PHE A 102 1.30 -6.25 11.33
N LYS A 103 2.48 -6.85 11.26
CA LYS A 103 3.68 -6.17 10.77
C LYS A 103 3.58 -5.84 9.29
N ARG A 104 3.16 -6.80 8.47
CA ARG A 104 3.12 -6.66 7.01
C ARG A 104 2.14 -5.60 6.54
N PHE A 105 0.94 -5.55 7.12
CA PHE A 105 -0.16 -4.75 6.62
C PHE A 105 -0.36 -3.41 7.34
N ALA A 106 0.09 -3.30 8.59
CA ALA A 106 -0.13 -2.10 9.38
C ALA A 106 1.13 -1.56 10.10
N ASP A 107 2.29 -2.15 9.85
CA ASP A 107 3.55 -1.81 10.54
C ASP A 107 3.39 -1.80 12.07
N ILE A 108 2.63 -2.75 12.60
CA ILE A 108 2.46 -2.96 14.04
C ILE A 108 3.40 -4.08 14.46
N ASP A 109 4.20 -3.82 15.49
CA ASP A 109 4.99 -4.85 16.13
C ASP A 109 4.07 -5.70 17.02
N SER A 110 4.22 -7.02 16.99
CA SER A 110 3.38 -7.92 17.77
C SER A 110 4.12 -9.18 18.20
N ILE A 111 3.61 -9.78 19.23
CA ILE A 111 4.10 -11.05 19.77
C ILE A 111 2.90 -11.92 20.15
N ASP A 112 3.04 -13.21 19.87
CA ASP A 112 2.08 -14.23 20.25
C ASP A 112 2.33 -14.73 21.68
N LEU A 113 1.23 -14.96 22.39
CA LEU A 113 1.23 -15.47 23.79
C LEU A 113 0.17 -16.56 23.90
N GLU A 114 0.63 -17.80 23.97
CA GLU A 114 -0.22 -18.98 24.15
C GLU A 114 -0.37 -19.29 25.63
N ILE A 115 -1.59 -19.10 26.16
CA ILE A 115 -1.89 -19.32 27.61
C ILE A 115 -2.47 -20.72 27.79
N ASP A 116 -1.73 -21.60 28.45
CA ASP A 116 -2.13 -22.99 28.68
C ASP A 116 -3.10 -23.14 29.85
N THR A 117 -4.30 -22.56 29.68
CA THR A 117 -5.41 -22.76 30.63
C THR A 117 -6.75 -22.74 29.91
N ARG A 118 -7.72 -23.47 30.41
CA ARG A 118 -9.13 -23.40 30.01
C ARG A 118 -10.02 -22.66 31.00
N ASP A 119 -9.44 -22.26 32.14
CA ASP A 119 -10.15 -21.48 33.15
C ASP A 119 -10.17 -20.00 32.75
N VAL A 120 -11.39 -19.43 32.71
CA VAL A 120 -11.63 -18.04 32.31
C VAL A 120 -10.98 -17.05 33.28
N ASP A 121 -11.02 -17.32 34.59
CA ASP A 121 -10.48 -16.43 35.61
C ASP A 121 -8.95 -16.40 35.56
N GLU A 122 -8.31 -17.56 35.38
CA GLU A 122 -6.87 -17.66 35.20
C GLU A 122 -6.42 -16.93 33.93
N PHE A 123 -7.13 -17.14 32.82
CA PHE A 123 -6.84 -16.48 31.56
C PHE A 123 -6.93 -14.95 31.68
N VAL A 124 -8.04 -14.44 32.19
CA VAL A 124 -8.28 -13.00 32.38
C VAL A 124 -7.23 -12.39 33.32
N ASN A 125 -6.88 -13.08 34.41
CA ASN A 125 -5.85 -12.60 35.32
C ASN A 125 -4.46 -12.59 34.70
N CYS A 126 -4.09 -13.60 33.91
CA CYS A 126 -2.83 -13.61 33.17
C CYS A 126 -2.71 -12.40 32.24
N VAL A 127 -3.71 -12.18 31.39
CA VAL A 127 -3.73 -11.06 30.45
C VAL A 127 -3.71 -9.70 31.16
N ARG A 128 -4.47 -9.58 32.25
CA ARG A 128 -4.51 -8.36 33.09
C ARG A 128 -3.14 -7.99 33.65
N PHE A 129 -2.33 -8.94 34.05
CA PHE A 129 -1.00 -8.67 34.61
C PHE A 129 0.05 -8.38 33.50
N LEU A 130 -0.15 -8.85 32.27
CA LEU A 130 0.74 -8.62 31.15
C LEU A 130 0.47 -7.29 30.41
N HIS A 131 -0.74 -6.71 30.52
CA HIS A 131 -1.18 -5.56 29.73
C HIS A 131 -0.28 -4.31 29.80
N PRO A 132 0.50 -4.03 30.87
CA PRO A 132 1.34 -2.84 30.89
C PRO A 132 2.36 -2.79 29.75
N ALA A 133 2.76 -3.93 29.21
CA ALA A 133 3.73 -4.01 28.12
C ALA A 133 3.15 -3.63 26.74
N PHE A 134 1.81 -3.67 26.57
CA PHE A 134 1.15 -3.61 25.28
C PHE A 134 0.30 -2.36 25.10
N GLY A 135 0.18 -1.89 23.87
CA GLY A 135 -0.73 -0.83 23.45
C GLY A 135 -2.11 -1.35 23.06
N GLY A 136 -2.25 -2.66 22.81
CA GLY A 136 -3.49 -3.34 22.48
C GLY A 136 -3.38 -4.85 22.60
N ILE A 137 -4.51 -5.54 22.65
CA ILE A 137 -4.62 -7.00 22.77
C ILE A 137 -5.57 -7.51 21.70
N ASN A 138 -5.08 -8.43 20.87
CA ASN A 138 -5.87 -9.24 19.95
C ASN A 138 -6.08 -10.63 20.57
N LEU A 139 -7.34 -10.99 20.84
CA LEU A 139 -7.72 -12.33 21.26
C LEU A 139 -8.02 -13.17 20.03
N GLU A 140 -7.49 -14.41 20.00
CA GLU A 140 -7.60 -15.26 18.82
C GLU A 140 -7.88 -16.71 19.22
N ASP A 141 -8.66 -17.44 18.42
CA ASP A 141 -8.90 -18.88 18.53
C ASP A 141 -9.39 -19.36 19.93
N ILE A 142 -10.23 -18.57 20.59
CA ILE A 142 -10.90 -18.90 21.84
C ILE A 142 -12.34 -19.30 21.58
N LYS A 143 -12.76 -20.47 22.07
CA LYS A 143 -14.10 -21.01 21.81
C LYS A 143 -15.21 -20.20 22.51
N ALA A 144 -16.38 -20.24 21.94
CA ALA A 144 -17.63 -19.77 22.58
C ALA A 144 -18.17 -20.83 23.55
N PRO A 145 -18.76 -20.43 24.70
CA PRO A 145 -19.10 -19.05 25.09
C PRO A 145 -18.00 -18.30 25.86
N GLU A 146 -16.88 -18.95 26.20
CA GLU A 146 -15.81 -18.40 27.04
C GLU A 146 -15.20 -17.13 26.40
N CYS A 147 -15.09 -17.06 25.08
CA CYS A 147 -14.54 -15.90 24.36
C CYS A 147 -15.32 -14.60 24.66
N PHE A 148 -16.65 -14.67 24.78
CA PHE A 148 -17.47 -13.50 25.11
C PHE A 148 -17.18 -12.97 26.51
N ILE A 149 -17.10 -13.88 27.50
CA ILE A 149 -16.85 -13.55 28.90
C ILE A 149 -15.42 -12.96 29.05
N ILE A 150 -14.44 -13.57 28.40
CA ILE A 150 -13.04 -13.12 28.46
C ILE A 150 -12.91 -11.71 27.85
N GLU A 151 -13.47 -11.48 26.67
CA GLU A 151 -13.39 -10.17 26.01
C GLU A 151 -14.09 -9.08 26.83
N GLU A 152 -15.33 -9.31 27.28
CA GLU A 152 -16.11 -8.37 28.07
C GLU A 152 -15.34 -7.96 29.34
N ARG A 153 -14.87 -8.93 30.09
CA ARG A 153 -14.13 -8.69 31.35
C ARG A 153 -12.81 -7.96 31.11
N LEU A 154 -12.06 -8.30 30.07
CA LEU A 154 -10.81 -7.62 29.76
C LEU A 154 -11.06 -6.18 29.31
N ARG A 155 -12.11 -5.92 28.54
CA ARG A 155 -12.51 -4.55 28.16
C ARG A 155 -12.92 -3.69 29.34
N GLU A 156 -13.51 -4.27 30.38
CA GLU A 156 -13.83 -3.57 31.62
C GLU A 156 -12.61 -3.30 32.52
N LEU A 157 -11.65 -4.23 32.54
CA LEU A 157 -10.48 -4.18 33.42
C LEU A 157 -9.31 -3.38 32.84
N LEU A 158 -9.22 -3.22 31.52
CA LEU A 158 -8.07 -2.64 30.82
C LEU A 158 -8.42 -1.30 30.17
N ASP A 159 -7.46 -0.40 30.13
CA ASP A 159 -7.57 0.91 29.51
C ASP A 159 -6.90 0.98 28.13
N ILE A 160 -6.70 -0.16 27.49
CA ILE A 160 -6.16 -0.33 26.14
C ILE A 160 -7.15 -1.11 25.27
N PRO A 161 -7.08 -1.00 23.93
CA PRO A 161 -7.90 -1.78 23.01
C PRO A 161 -7.80 -3.29 23.28
N VAL A 162 -8.94 -3.93 23.49
CA VAL A 162 -9.11 -5.39 23.49
C VAL A 162 -10.08 -5.73 22.37
N PHE A 163 -9.70 -6.64 21.49
CA PHE A 163 -10.46 -7.02 20.31
C PHE A 163 -10.33 -8.52 20.08
N HIS A 164 -11.42 -9.19 19.76
CA HIS A 164 -11.41 -10.61 19.43
C HIS A 164 -11.63 -10.77 17.92
N ASP A 165 -10.56 -11.06 17.17
CA ASP A 165 -10.62 -11.04 15.71
C ASP A 165 -11.57 -12.08 15.14
N TYR A 166 -11.55 -13.31 15.63
CA TYR A 166 -12.45 -14.36 15.17
C TYR A 166 -13.94 -13.98 15.27
N GLN A 167 -14.32 -13.10 16.21
CA GLN A 167 -15.67 -12.57 16.34
C GLN A 167 -15.88 -11.36 15.42
N HIS A 168 -15.14 -10.30 15.70
CA HIS A 168 -15.41 -8.97 15.14
C HIS A 168 -14.77 -8.76 13.76
N GLY A 169 -13.63 -9.40 13.48
CA GLY A 169 -13.00 -9.35 12.15
C GLY A 169 -13.94 -9.91 11.09
N THR A 170 -14.42 -11.15 11.28
CA THR A 170 -15.40 -11.77 10.38
C THR A 170 -16.67 -10.93 10.23
N ALA A 171 -17.19 -10.37 11.33
CA ALA A 171 -18.40 -9.55 11.30
C ALA A 171 -18.22 -8.28 10.45
N ILE A 172 -17.10 -7.57 10.60
CA ILE A 172 -16.78 -6.34 9.88
C ILE A 172 -16.67 -6.61 8.38
N ILE A 173 -15.91 -7.65 7.99
CA ILE A 173 -15.68 -7.94 6.57
C ILE A 173 -16.95 -8.46 5.90
N ALA A 174 -17.68 -9.35 6.57
CA ALA A 174 -18.96 -9.86 6.06
C ALA A 174 -20.00 -8.74 5.92
N ALA A 175 -20.07 -7.82 6.88
CA ALA A 175 -20.96 -6.66 6.80
C ALA A 175 -20.56 -5.71 5.64
N ALA A 176 -19.28 -5.46 5.42
CA ALA A 176 -18.79 -4.65 4.30
C ALA A 176 -19.19 -5.27 2.94
N GLY A 177 -18.98 -6.57 2.78
CA GLY A 177 -19.41 -7.29 1.59
C GLY A 177 -20.94 -7.28 1.42
N LEU A 178 -21.70 -7.46 2.50
CA LEU A 178 -23.17 -7.41 2.46
C LEU A 178 -23.67 -6.03 2.01
N ILE A 179 -23.13 -4.92 2.52
CA ILE A 179 -23.49 -3.57 2.08
C ILE A 179 -23.33 -3.42 0.57
N ASN A 180 -22.23 -3.92 0.02
CA ASN A 180 -21.94 -3.84 -1.40
C ASN A 180 -22.84 -4.78 -2.22
N ALA A 181 -23.11 -5.98 -1.74
CA ALA A 181 -24.04 -6.89 -2.38
C ALA A 181 -25.50 -6.36 -2.39
N LEU A 182 -25.93 -5.72 -1.30
CA LEU A 182 -27.22 -5.02 -1.22
C LEU A 182 -27.29 -3.86 -2.22
N HIS A 183 -26.24 -3.04 -2.32
CA HIS A 183 -26.14 -1.97 -3.31
C HIS A 183 -26.29 -2.49 -4.74
N LEU A 184 -25.59 -3.58 -5.11
CA LEU A 184 -25.66 -4.19 -6.44
C LEU A 184 -27.02 -4.81 -6.75
N THR A 185 -27.72 -5.32 -5.73
CA THR A 185 -29.03 -5.92 -5.89
C THR A 185 -30.19 -4.93 -5.77
N GLY A 186 -29.91 -3.66 -5.42
CA GLY A 186 -30.90 -2.61 -5.22
C GLY A 186 -31.74 -2.80 -3.96
N ARG A 187 -31.17 -3.43 -2.92
CA ARG A 187 -31.84 -3.69 -1.63
C ARG A 187 -31.27 -2.81 -0.53
N GLU A 188 -32.06 -2.63 0.51
CA GLU A 188 -31.66 -1.91 1.70
C GLU A 188 -31.55 -2.87 2.90
N LEU A 189 -30.63 -2.58 3.83
CA LEU A 189 -30.35 -3.45 4.97
C LEU A 189 -31.60 -3.66 5.83
N HIS A 190 -32.38 -2.62 6.08
CA HIS A 190 -33.57 -2.68 6.95
C HIS A 190 -34.72 -3.53 6.38
N THR A 191 -34.74 -3.84 5.08
CA THR A 191 -35.75 -4.71 4.44
C THR A 191 -35.23 -6.11 4.16
N THR A 192 -33.95 -6.37 4.38
CA THR A 192 -33.31 -7.64 4.04
C THR A 192 -33.72 -8.75 5.00
N LYS A 193 -34.23 -9.85 4.46
CA LYS A 193 -34.49 -11.10 5.20
C LYS A 193 -33.23 -11.95 5.16
N MET A 194 -32.68 -12.23 6.32
CA MET A 194 -31.40 -12.89 6.47
C MET A 194 -31.50 -14.18 7.27
N VAL A 195 -30.83 -15.21 6.81
CA VAL A 195 -30.63 -16.47 7.55
C VAL A 195 -29.14 -16.63 7.86
N VAL A 196 -28.83 -16.91 9.13
CA VAL A 196 -27.48 -17.18 9.60
C VAL A 196 -27.40 -18.62 10.08
N ASN A 197 -26.56 -19.44 9.49
CA ASN A 197 -26.36 -20.82 9.87
C ASN A 197 -25.03 -20.99 10.62
N GLY A 198 -25.14 -21.43 11.85
CA GLY A 198 -24.12 -21.40 12.90
C GLY A 198 -24.55 -20.43 14.00
N ALA A 199 -24.32 -20.78 15.24
CA ALA A 199 -24.62 -19.94 16.40
C ALA A 199 -23.41 -19.84 17.35
N GLY A 200 -22.22 -19.79 16.74
CA GLY A 200 -20.94 -19.58 17.39
C GLY A 200 -20.58 -18.10 17.52
N ALA A 201 -19.34 -17.84 17.92
CA ALA A 201 -18.82 -16.50 18.19
C ALA A 201 -18.96 -15.54 17.01
N ALA A 202 -18.47 -15.94 15.83
CA ALA A 202 -18.52 -15.11 14.62
C ALA A 202 -19.97 -14.82 14.16
N SER A 203 -20.86 -15.82 14.21
CA SER A 203 -22.27 -15.65 13.83
C SER A 203 -23.00 -14.63 14.69
N ILE A 204 -22.83 -14.73 15.99
CA ILE A 204 -23.44 -13.80 16.96
C ILE A 204 -22.90 -12.39 16.74
N ALA A 205 -21.59 -12.24 16.59
CA ALA A 205 -20.96 -10.94 16.31
C ALA A 205 -21.42 -10.32 14.97
N CYS A 206 -21.58 -11.13 13.90
CA CYS A 206 -22.15 -10.67 12.64
C CYS A 206 -23.58 -10.12 12.82
N VAL A 207 -24.43 -10.88 13.51
CA VAL A 207 -25.83 -10.48 13.74
C VAL A 207 -25.91 -9.21 14.59
N GLU A 208 -25.11 -9.10 15.65
CA GLU A 208 -25.08 -7.91 16.51
C GLU A 208 -24.58 -6.67 15.76
N LEU A 209 -23.50 -6.78 15.00
CA LEU A 209 -23.02 -5.66 14.20
C LEU A 209 -24.07 -5.19 13.19
N LEU A 210 -24.67 -6.11 12.42
CA LEU A 210 -25.69 -5.78 11.45
C LEU A 210 -26.95 -5.17 12.07
N LYS A 211 -27.36 -5.63 13.26
CA LYS A 211 -28.46 -5.01 14.03
C LYS A 211 -28.11 -3.60 14.46
N THR A 212 -26.89 -3.37 14.93
CA THR A 212 -26.42 -2.03 15.28
C THR A 212 -26.39 -1.10 14.06
N MET A 213 -26.16 -1.65 12.87
CA MET A 213 -26.19 -0.93 11.58
C MET A 213 -27.62 -0.74 11.03
N GLY A 214 -28.65 -1.27 11.68
CA GLY A 214 -30.06 -1.06 11.34
C GLY A 214 -30.80 -2.23 10.74
N LEU A 215 -30.26 -3.45 10.78
CA LEU A 215 -30.99 -4.67 10.40
C LEU A 215 -32.00 -5.02 11.49
N PRO A 216 -33.34 -5.07 11.20
CA PRO A 216 -34.34 -5.38 12.20
C PRO A 216 -34.18 -6.82 12.75
N SER A 217 -34.34 -6.97 14.06
CA SER A 217 -34.18 -8.26 14.72
C SER A 217 -35.11 -9.36 14.18
N GLU A 218 -36.33 -8.98 13.79
CA GLU A 218 -37.34 -9.87 13.20
C GLU A 218 -36.98 -10.36 11.80
N ASN A 219 -36.08 -9.69 11.11
CA ASN A 219 -35.62 -10.06 9.77
C ASN A 219 -34.44 -11.04 9.77
N VAL A 220 -33.89 -11.40 10.93
CA VAL A 220 -32.76 -12.31 11.07
C VAL A 220 -33.20 -13.62 11.71
N VAL A 221 -33.02 -14.72 11.01
CA VAL A 221 -33.26 -16.09 11.55
C VAL A 221 -31.90 -16.77 11.78
N LEU A 222 -31.57 -17.03 13.04
CA LEU A 222 -30.35 -17.75 13.41
C LEU A 222 -30.64 -19.24 13.54
N CYS A 223 -29.76 -20.09 13.00
CA CYS A 223 -29.83 -21.55 13.09
C CYS A 223 -28.59 -22.13 13.75
N ASP A 224 -28.75 -23.24 14.47
CA ASP A 224 -27.66 -24.07 14.97
C ASP A 224 -27.82 -25.54 14.53
N THR A 225 -27.01 -26.45 15.06
CA THR A 225 -27.06 -27.90 14.74
C THR A 225 -28.41 -28.56 15.06
N ARG A 226 -29.27 -27.91 15.83
CA ARG A 226 -30.61 -28.38 16.20
C ARG A 226 -31.72 -27.67 15.40
N GLY A 227 -31.37 -26.82 14.44
CA GLY A 227 -32.29 -26.04 13.62
C GLY A 227 -32.44 -24.58 14.09
N VAL A 228 -33.59 -23.99 13.78
CA VAL A 228 -33.89 -22.58 14.02
C VAL A 228 -33.89 -22.22 15.51
N ILE A 229 -33.31 -21.08 15.84
CA ILE A 229 -33.36 -20.45 17.18
C ILE A 229 -34.64 -19.59 17.22
N TYR A 230 -35.72 -20.14 17.73
CA TYR A 230 -37.01 -19.47 17.80
C TYR A 230 -37.42 -19.15 19.24
N ARG A 231 -38.28 -18.18 19.41
CA ARG A 231 -38.77 -17.77 20.73
C ARG A 231 -39.52 -18.93 21.43
N GLY A 232 -39.09 -19.24 22.64
CA GLY A 232 -39.67 -20.37 23.42
C GLY A 232 -38.93 -21.70 23.21
N ARG A 233 -37.90 -21.78 22.40
CA ARG A 233 -36.98 -22.92 22.33
C ARG A 233 -36.19 -23.01 23.64
N THR A 234 -36.09 -24.18 24.24
CA THR A 234 -35.38 -24.45 25.51
C THR A 234 -34.08 -25.27 25.27
N GLU A 235 -34.12 -26.16 24.30
CA GLU A 235 -33.05 -27.11 24.04
C GLU A 235 -31.83 -26.45 23.36
N GLY A 236 -30.64 -26.62 23.95
CA GLY A 236 -29.38 -26.12 23.39
C GLY A 236 -29.25 -24.59 23.40
N MET A 237 -30.00 -23.93 24.29
CA MET A 237 -30.01 -22.48 24.42
C MET A 237 -29.00 -22.00 25.48
N ASN A 238 -28.49 -20.79 25.26
CA ASN A 238 -27.73 -19.99 26.22
C ASN A 238 -28.17 -18.52 26.10
N GLN A 239 -27.62 -17.64 26.94
CA GLN A 239 -28.01 -16.22 26.96
C GLN A 239 -27.80 -15.52 25.60
N TRP A 240 -26.69 -15.77 24.90
CA TRP A 240 -26.39 -15.16 23.59
C TRP A 240 -27.34 -15.64 22.51
N LYS A 241 -27.62 -16.94 22.40
CA LYS A 241 -28.62 -17.48 21.47
C LYS A 241 -30.02 -16.94 21.78
N SER A 242 -30.36 -16.84 23.05
CA SER A 242 -31.69 -16.37 23.49
C SER A 242 -31.94 -14.91 23.10
N ALA A 243 -30.90 -14.06 23.08
CA ALA A 243 -30.98 -12.67 22.64
C ALA A 243 -31.35 -12.52 21.16
N HIS A 244 -31.13 -13.56 20.35
CA HIS A 244 -31.42 -13.58 18.91
C HIS A 244 -32.59 -14.48 18.54
N ALA A 245 -33.35 -15.01 19.49
CA ALA A 245 -34.51 -15.83 19.23
C ALA A 245 -35.67 -15.02 18.63
N VAL A 246 -36.19 -15.44 17.49
CA VAL A 246 -37.26 -14.75 16.74
C VAL A 246 -38.56 -15.52 16.76
N GLU A 247 -39.66 -14.80 16.51
CA GLU A 247 -40.98 -15.39 16.30
C GLU A 247 -41.07 -15.93 14.88
N THR A 248 -41.06 -17.24 14.71
CA THR A 248 -41.16 -17.89 13.38
C THR A 248 -41.74 -19.29 13.49
N LYS A 249 -42.37 -19.74 12.41
CA LYS A 249 -42.84 -21.12 12.26
C LYS A 249 -41.76 -22.08 11.77
N ALA A 250 -40.69 -21.57 11.15
CA ALA A 250 -39.58 -22.38 10.66
C ALA A 250 -38.89 -23.11 11.83
N ARG A 251 -38.51 -24.36 11.62
CA ARG A 251 -37.79 -25.21 12.58
C ARG A 251 -36.46 -25.71 12.04
N THR A 252 -36.36 -25.84 10.72
CA THR A 252 -35.20 -26.33 9.99
C THR A 252 -34.52 -25.20 9.21
N LEU A 253 -33.25 -25.39 8.83
CA LEU A 253 -32.55 -24.47 7.96
C LEU A 253 -33.25 -24.33 6.60
N ALA A 254 -33.73 -25.42 6.04
CA ALA A 254 -34.43 -25.43 4.74
C ALA A 254 -35.71 -24.56 4.77
N GLU A 255 -36.48 -24.62 5.86
CA GLU A 255 -37.66 -23.77 6.03
C GLU A 255 -37.31 -22.31 6.26
N ALA A 256 -36.19 -22.04 6.95
CA ALA A 256 -35.73 -20.67 7.24
C ALA A 256 -35.24 -19.96 5.98
N ILE A 257 -34.53 -20.68 5.09
CA ILE A 257 -33.86 -20.11 3.91
C ILE A 257 -34.84 -19.81 2.77
N GLU A 258 -36.07 -20.39 2.80
CA GLU A 258 -37.10 -20.15 1.81
C GLU A 258 -37.50 -18.67 1.77
N GLY A 259 -37.32 -18.06 0.59
CA GLY A 259 -37.59 -16.62 0.38
C GLY A 259 -36.61 -15.68 1.08
N ALA A 260 -35.51 -16.17 1.66
CA ALA A 260 -34.47 -15.33 2.25
C ALA A 260 -33.69 -14.56 1.17
N SER A 261 -33.39 -13.32 1.43
CA SER A 261 -32.58 -12.45 0.54
C SER A 261 -31.10 -12.65 0.72
N ALA A 262 -30.65 -12.96 1.96
CA ALA A 262 -29.25 -13.16 2.30
C ALA A 262 -29.09 -14.40 3.18
N PHE A 263 -27.98 -15.10 2.97
CA PHE A 263 -27.55 -16.23 3.77
C PHE A 263 -26.09 -16.02 4.23
N PHE A 264 -25.86 -16.20 5.54
CA PHE A 264 -24.54 -16.26 6.13
C PHE A 264 -24.30 -17.65 6.70
N GLY A 265 -23.37 -18.38 6.11
CA GLY A 265 -22.89 -19.66 6.59
C GLY A 265 -21.62 -19.50 7.43
N LEU A 266 -21.67 -19.91 8.67
CA LEU A 266 -20.58 -19.92 9.65
C LEU A 266 -20.65 -21.25 10.44
N SER A 267 -20.78 -22.35 9.72
CA SER A 267 -21.14 -23.66 10.27
C SER A 267 -20.20 -24.77 9.78
N ALA A 268 -20.65 -25.59 8.85
CA ALA A 268 -19.91 -26.75 8.38
C ALA A 268 -20.17 -27.01 6.89
N LYS A 269 -19.19 -27.65 6.24
CA LYS A 269 -19.29 -28.13 4.86
C LYS A 269 -20.61 -28.84 4.56
N GLY A 270 -21.23 -28.48 3.43
CA GLY A 270 -22.42 -29.19 2.91
C GLY A 270 -23.71 -28.96 3.69
N ALA A 271 -23.72 -27.94 4.59
CA ALA A 271 -24.95 -27.60 5.33
C ALA A 271 -26.05 -27.03 4.42
N VAL A 272 -25.72 -26.49 3.25
CA VAL A 272 -26.63 -25.93 2.25
C VAL A 272 -26.53 -26.72 0.95
N TYR A 273 -27.64 -27.07 0.38
CA TYR A 273 -27.73 -27.83 -0.89
C TYR A 273 -28.60 -27.11 -1.93
N GLN A 274 -28.43 -27.45 -3.20
CA GLN A 274 -29.01 -26.73 -4.33
C GLN A 274 -30.54 -26.45 -4.24
N PRO A 275 -31.44 -27.34 -3.75
CA PRO A 275 -32.83 -27.00 -3.52
C PRO A 275 -33.04 -25.81 -2.56
N MET A 276 -32.25 -25.68 -1.50
CA MET A 276 -32.34 -24.53 -0.59
C MET A 276 -31.92 -23.25 -1.31
N VAL A 277 -30.88 -23.30 -2.12
CA VAL A 277 -30.40 -22.13 -2.92
C VAL A 277 -31.50 -21.70 -3.91
N ARG A 278 -32.20 -22.66 -4.53
CA ARG A 278 -33.32 -22.37 -5.45
C ARG A 278 -34.50 -21.69 -4.76
N SER A 279 -34.75 -22.00 -3.49
CA SER A 279 -35.90 -21.46 -2.74
C SER A 279 -35.67 -20.03 -2.22
N MET A 280 -34.44 -19.49 -2.30
CA MET A 280 -34.13 -18.13 -1.91
C MET A 280 -34.82 -17.10 -2.83
N ALA A 281 -34.88 -15.86 -2.37
CA ALA A 281 -35.37 -14.72 -3.15
C ALA A 281 -34.55 -14.50 -4.42
N ASP A 282 -35.04 -13.67 -5.36
CA ASP A 282 -34.29 -13.28 -6.56
C ASP A 282 -32.98 -12.58 -6.20
N LYS A 283 -31.93 -12.78 -7.00
CA LYS A 283 -30.58 -12.25 -6.75
C LYS A 283 -30.12 -12.50 -5.30
N PRO A 284 -30.06 -13.79 -4.88
CA PRO A 284 -29.69 -14.10 -3.50
C PRO A 284 -28.26 -13.74 -3.21
N ILE A 285 -27.99 -13.31 -1.97
CA ILE A 285 -26.66 -13.02 -1.46
C ILE A 285 -26.25 -14.18 -0.57
N ILE A 286 -25.16 -14.88 -0.92
CA ILE A 286 -24.74 -16.12 -0.25
C ILE A 286 -23.30 -16.00 0.21
N PHE A 287 -23.10 -15.89 1.52
CA PHE A 287 -21.79 -15.90 2.16
C PHE A 287 -21.58 -17.25 2.83
N ALA A 288 -20.85 -18.14 2.17
CA ALA A 288 -20.52 -19.48 2.67
C ALA A 288 -19.11 -19.47 3.24
N MET A 289 -18.98 -19.17 4.53
CA MET A 289 -17.70 -18.79 5.18
C MET A 289 -17.12 -19.91 6.06
N ALA A 290 -17.68 -21.12 6.06
CA ALA A 290 -17.10 -22.24 6.79
C ALA A 290 -15.69 -22.58 6.25
N ASN A 291 -14.77 -22.89 7.16
CA ASN A 291 -13.39 -23.27 6.87
C ASN A 291 -13.13 -24.72 7.31
N PRO A 292 -12.34 -25.52 6.54
CA PRO A 292 -11.66 -25.17 5.26
C PRO A 292 -12.57 -25.25 4.04
N ASP A 293 -13.73 -25.86 4.14
CA ASP A 293 -14.69 -26.05 3.06
C ASP A 293 -16.00 -25.32 3.35
N PRO A 294 -16.56 -24.56 2.37
CA PRO A 294 -17.79 -23.79 2.56
C PRO A 294 -19.03 -24.68 2.71
N GLU A 295 -20.11 -24.11 3.24
CA GLU A 295 -21.43 -24.75 3.37
C GLU A 295 -22.01 -25.18 2.02
N VAL A 296 -21.73 -24.44 0.97
CA VAL A 296 -22.04 -24.71 -0.44
C VAL A 296 -20.98 -24.06 -1.30
N THR A 297 -20.52 -24.74 -2.34
CA THR A 297 -19.47 -24.19 -3.22
C THR A 297 -20.08 -23.21 -4.24
N PRO A 298 -19.30 -22.23 -4.73
CA PRO A 298 -19.74 -21.33 -5.80
C PRO A 298 -20.22 -22.04 -7.05
N GLU A 299 -19.62 -23.17 -7.42
CA GLU A 299 -20.01 -24.00 -8.56
C GLU A 299 -21.43 -24.61 -8.36
N GLU A 300 -21.68 -25.13 -7.15
CA GLU A 300 -23.00 -25.68 -6.80
C GLU A 300 -24.10 -24.63 -6.83
N VAL A 301 -23.78 -23.39 -6.37
CA VAL A 301 -24.70 -22.25 -6.42
C VAL A 301 -24.94 -21.82 -7.87
N ARG A 302 -23.88 -21.60 -8.65
CA ARG A 302 -23.98 -21.14 -10.05
C ARG A 302 -24.70 -22.16 -10.94
N ALA A 303 -24.65 -23.46 -10.63
CA ALA A 303 -25.35 -24.50 -11.34
C ALA A 303 -26.90 -24.35 -11.26
N VAL A 304 -27.43 -23.63 -10.25
CA VAL A 304 -28.86 -23.46 -10.02
C VAL A 304 -29.31 -22.00 -9.98
N ARG A 305 -28.44 -21.05 -9.75
CA ARG A 305 -28.72 -19.60 -9.65
C ARG A 305 -27.57 -18.80 -10.24
N SER A 306 -27.71 -18.32 -11.46
CA SER A 306 -26.72 -17.44 -12.14
C SER A 306 -26.79 -16.00 -11.69
N ASP A 307 -27.81 -15.59 -10.96
CA ASP A 307 -28.07 -14.26 -10.44
C ASP A 307 -27.56 -14.05 -9.00
N ALA A 308 -26.97 -15.08 -8.39
CA ALA A 308 -26.45 -15.03 -7.01
C ALA A 308 -25.14 -14.25 -6.90
N ILE A 309 -25.01 -13.45 -5.84
CA ILE A 309 -23.73 -12.90 -5.39
C ILE A 309 -23.18 -13.83 -4.31
N ILE A 310 -21.93 -14.29 -4.50
CA ILE A 310 -21.33 -15.33 -3.65
C ILE A 310 -20.03 -14.80 -3.05
N ALA A 311 -19.84 -15.03 -1.75
CA ALA A 311 -18.60 -14.82 -1.03
C ALA A 311 -18.23 -16.05 -0.19
N THR A 312 -16.93 -16.31 -0.01
CA THR A 312 -16.44 -17.45 0.78
C THR A 312 -15.25 -17.03 1.65
N GLY A 313 -14.83 -17.87 2.60
CA GLY A 313 -13.59 -17.69 3.34
C GLY A 313 -12.31 -18.05 2.58
N ARG A 314 -12.44 -18.71 1.43
CA ARG A 314 -11.31 -19.27 0.67
C ARG A 314 -10.68 -18.23 -0.26
N SER A 315 -9.36 -18.27 -0.36
CA SER A 315 -8.56 -17.39 -1.23
C SER A 315 -8.59 -17.74 -2.72
N ASP A 316 -9.07 -18.94 -3.06
CA ASP A 316 -9.19 -19.44 -4.43
C ASP A 316 -10.54 -19.10 -5.10
N TYR A 317 -11.40 -18.35 -4.40
CA TYR A 317 -12.67 -17.86 -4.93
C TYR A 317 -12.76 -16.32 -4.89
N PRO A 318 -13.58 -15.72 -5.75
CA PRO A 318 -13.90 -14.29 -5.65
C PRO A 318 -14.56 -13.93 -4.31
N ASN A 319 -14.46 -12.66 -3.93
CA ASN A 319 -15.08 -12.13 -2.70
C ASN A 319 -14.62 -12.86 -1.44
N GLN A 320 -13.31 -13.00 -1.25
CA GLN A 320 -12.79 -13.64 -0.06
C GLN A 320 -13.11 -12.83 1.20
N VAL A 321 -13.82 -13.42 2.15
CA VAL A 321 -14.02 -12.90 3.50
C VAL A 321 -12.80 -13.30 4.33
N ASN A 322 -11.87 -12.38 4.53
CA ASN A 322 -10.62 -12.63 5.22
C ASN A 322 -10.37 -11.54 6.27
N ASN A 323 -10.20 -11.94 7.52
CA ASN A 323 -10.03 -11.03 8.67
C ASN A 323 -8.83 -10.09 8.53
N VAL A 324 -7.81 -10.45 7.74
CA VAL A 324 -6.65 -9.59 7.44
C VAL A 324 -7.03 -8.23 6.85
N LEU A 325 -8.21 -8.11 6.25
CA LEU A 325 -8.75 -6.82 5.79
C LEU A 325 -9.18 -5.88 6.92
N GLY A 326 -9.34 -6.39 8.13
CA GLY A 326 -9.91 -5.68 9.27
C GLY A 326 -8.88 -5.41 10.38
N PHE A 327 -8.48 -6.45 11.11
CA PHE A 327 -7.80 -6.29 12.40
C PHE A 327 -6.52 -5.46 12.36
N PRO A 328 -5.60 -5.59 11.38
CA PRO A 328 -4.36 -4.82 11.41
C PRO A 328 -4.62 -3.32 11.31
N TYR A 329 -5.55 -2.96 10.44
CA TYR A 329 -5.90 -1.56 10.17
C TYR A 329 -6.75 -0.94 11.29
N ILE A 330 -7.63 -1.72 11.91
CA ILE A 330 -8.43 -1.29 13.07
C ILE A 330 -7.49 -0.99 14.25
N PHE A 331 -6.55 -1.90 14.55
CA PHE A 331 -5.55 -1.66 15.58
C PHE A 331 -4.64 -0.47 15.23
N ARG A 332 -4.26 -0.29 13.97
CA ARG A 332 -3.48 0.90 13.56
C ARG A 332 -4.21 2.20 13.88
N GLY A 333 -5.47 2.31 13.50
CA GLY A 333 -6.30 3.48 13.83
C GLY A 333 -6.46 3.69 15.33
N ALA A 334 -6.69 2.63 16.10
CA ALA A 334 -6.86 2.68 17.55
C ALA A 334 -5.55 3.07 18.29
N LEU A 335 -4.41 2.48 17.89
CA LEU A 335 -3.10 2.78 18.48
C LEU A 335 -2.66 4.23 18.24
N ASP A 336 -2.85 4.75 17.02
CA ASP A 336 -2.39 6.08 16.65
C ASP A 336 -3.09 7.20 17.43
N VAL A 337 -4.34 6.99 17.81
CA VAL A 337 -5.08 7.90 18.71
C VAL A 337 -5.00 7.49 20.19
N ARG A 338 -4.24 6.43 20.52
CA ARG A 338 -4.16 5.85 21.87
C ARG A 338 -5.57 5.60 22.45
N ALA A 339 -6.42 4.94 21.67
CA ALA A 339 -7.79 4.64 22.10
C ALA A 339 -7.79 3.79 23.39
N SER A 340 -8.76 4.03 24.26
CA SER A 340 -8.94 3.22 25.47
C SER A 340 -9.67 1.90 25.18
N THR A 341 -10.39 1.82 24.07
CA THR A 341 -11.16 0.63 23.64
C THR A 341 -11.42 0.68 22.14
N ILE A 342 -11.82 -0.44 21.56
CA ILE A 342 -12.44 -0.51 20.22
C ILE A 342 -13.94 -0.70 20.44
N ASN A 343 -14.74 0.33 20.11
CA ASN A 343 -16.19 0.32 20.27
C ASN A 343 -16.92 0.06 18.95
N ASP A 344 -18.25 -0.05 18.99
CA ASP A 344 -19.06 -0.38 17.81
C ASP A 344 -19.01 0.70 16.73
N ALA A 345 -18.92 1.98 17.09
CA ALA A 345 -18.75 3.06 16.12
C ALA A 345 -17.45 2.90 15.31
N MET A 346 -16.36 2.46 15.93
CA MET A 346 -15.10 2.18 15.26
C MET A 346 -15.19 0.96 14.32
N LYS A 347 -15.94 -0.09 14.72
CA LYS A 347 -16.21 -1.28 13.90
C LYS A 347 -17.04 -0.93 12.66
N ILE A 348 -18.10 -0.13 12.85
CA ILE A 348 -18.95 0.36 11.76
C ILE A 348 -18.15 1.23 10.80
N ALA A 349 -17.32 2.14 11.31
CA ALA A 349 -16.47 2.99 10.48
C ALA A 349 -15.47 2.17 9.63
N ALA A 350 -14.90 1.09 10.19
CA ALA A 350 -14.07 0.16 9.44
C ALA A 350 -14.86 -0.56 8.34
N THR A 351 -16.08 -1.03 8.67
CA THR A 351 -16.99 -1.69 7.72
C THR A 351 -17.32 -0.79 6.53
N GLU A 352 -17.70 0.46 6.80
CA GLU A 352 -18.05 1.45 5.77
C GLU A 352 -16.85 1.84 4.91
N ALA A 353 -15.66 1.98 5.53
CA ALA A 353 -14.41 2.27 4.80
C ALA A 353 -14.05 1.13 3.83
N LEU A 354 -14.16 -0.12 4.27
CA LEU A 354 -13.94 -1.30 3.42
C LEU A 354 -14.95 -1.38 2.27
N ALA A 355 -16.23 -1.18 2.57
CA ALA A 355 -17.28 -1.18 1.55
C ALA A 355 -17.06 -0.06 0.52
N GLY A 356 -16.69 1.13 0.96
CA GLY A 356 -16.37 2.27 0.11
C GLY A 356 -15.17 1.99 -0.80
N LEU A 357 -14.10 1.45 -0.25
CA LEU A 357 -12.87 1.15 -0.98
C LEU A 357 -13.07 0.15 -2.13
N ALA A 358 -13.92 -0.85 -1.95
CA ALA A 358 -14.25 -1.82 -3.00
C ALA A 358 -14.94 -1.17 -4.22
N ARG A 359 -15.59 -0.02 -4.04
CA ARG A 359 -16.29 0.72 -5.11
C ARG A 359 -15.39 1.64 -5.91
N GLU A 360 -14.20 1.93 -5.40
CA GLU A 360 -13.20 2.74 -6.10
C GLU A 360 -12.47 1.92 -7.17
N ASP A 361 -11.86 2.60 -8.15
CA ASP A 361 -11.04 1.92 -9.17
C ASP A 361 -9.86 1.20 -8.52
N VAL A 362 -9.66 -0.08 -8.92
CA VAL A 362 -8.64 -0.94 -8.32
C VAL A 362 -7.28 -0.69 -8.99
N PRO A 363 -6.20 -0.41 -8.24
CA PRO A 363 -4.87 -0.22 -8.80
C PRO A 363 -4.34 -1.46 -9.51
N ASP A 364 -3.54 -1.26 -10.58
CA ASP A 364 -2.93 -2.35 -11.37
C ASP A 364 -2.03 -3.26 -10.52
N GLU A 365 -1.40 -2.71 -9.48
CA GLU A 365 -0.56 -3.46 -8.54
C GLU A 365 -1.37 -4.54 -7.81
N VAL A 366 -2.63 -4.25 -7.49
CA VAL A 366 -3.57 -5.21 -6.90
C VAL A 366 -3.96 -6.28 -7.92
N ALA A 367 -4.31 -5.86 -9.15
CA ALA A 367 -4.67 -6.79 -10.23
C ALA A 367 -3.50 -7.75 -10.55
N ALA A 368 -2.27 -7.26 -10.56
CA ALA A 368 -1.07 -8.07 -10.79
C ALA A 368 -0.83 -9.14 -9.71
N ALA A 369 -1.22 -8.88 -8.46
CA ALA A 369 -1.12 -9.83 -7.35
C ALA A 369 -2.18 -10.96 -7.43
N TYR A 370 -3.26 -10.76 -8.20
CA TYR A 370 -4.41 -11.67 -8.32
C TYR A 370 -4.63 -12.21 -9.74
N SER A 371 -3.56 -12.67 -10.43
CA SER A 371 -3.62 -13.35 -11.74
C SER A 371 -3.96 -12.50 -12.98
N SER A 372 -3.63 -11.24 -13.02
CA SER A 372 -3.67 -10.37 -14.21
C SER A 372 -5.07 -10.04 -14.78
N GLU A 373 -6.15 -10.52 -14.21
CA GLU A 373 -7.48 -10.05 -14.57
C GLU A 373 -7.81 -8.76 -13.81
N ARG A 374 -8.39 -7.80 -14.50
CA ARG A 374 -8.77 -6.54 -13.91
C ARG A 374 -9.92 -6.74 -12.93
N LEU A 375 -9.70 -6.39 -11.67
CA LEU A 375 -10.72 -6.40 -10.62
C LEU A 375 -11.59 -5.15 -10.75
N LEU A 376 -12.89 -5.32 -10.93
CA LEU A 376 -13.88 -4.24 -11.03
C LEU A 376 -14.99 -4.46 -10.03
N TYR A 377 -15.48 -3.38 -9.42
CA TYR A 377 -16.66 -3.45 -8.56
C TYR A 377 -17.83 -4.11 -9.26
N GLY A 378 -18.35 -5.16 -8.68
CA GLY A 378 -19.40 -6.00 -9.25
C GLY A 378 -19.63 -7.27 -8.45
N PRO A 379 -20.46 -8.21 -8.96
CA PRO A 379 -20.81 -9.45 -8.25
C PRO A 379 -19.60 -10.30 -7.79
N ASP A 380 -18.48 -10.21 -8.51
CA ASP A 380 -17.25 -10.95 -8.20
C ASP A 380 -16.20 -10.09 -7.46
N TYR A 381 -16.51 -8.82 -7.15
CA TYR A 381 -15.63 -7.94 -6.37
C TYR A 381 -16.45 -6.97 -5.51
N ILE A 382 -16.96 -7.46 -4.37
CA ILE A 382 -17.72 -6.70 -3.35
C ILE A 382 -16.90 -6.41 -2.10
N ILE A 383 -15.72 -6.99 -1.97
CA ILE A 383 -14.78 -6.85 -0.84
C ILE A 383 -13.42 -6.52 -1.44
N PRO A 384 -12.63 -5.58 -0.86
CA PRO A 384 -11.26 -5.31 -1.31
C PRO A 384 -10.37 -6.55 -1.23
N ALA A 385 -9.38 -6.62 -2.10
CA ALA A 385 -8.39 -7.69 -2.05
C ALA A 385 -7.41 -7.50 -0.86
N PRO A 386 -6.94 -8.56 -0.17
CA PRO A 386 -6.06 -8.45 1.00
C PRO A 386 -4.75 -7.67 0.76
N PHE A 387 -4.20 -7.72 -0.45
CA PHE A 387 -2.98 -6.99 -0.81
C PHE A 387 -3.24 -5.60 -1.40
N ASP A 388 -4.43 -5.05 -1.25
CA ASP A 388 -4.73 -3.68 -1.69
C ASP A 388 -3.97 -2.66 -0.81
N PRO A 389 -3.00 -1.92 -1.37
CA PRO A 389 -2.18 -0.99 -0.61
C PRO A 389 -3.00 0.18 -0.05
N ARG A 390 -4.21 0.43 -0.56
CA ARG A 390 -5.07 1.52 -0.12
C ARG A 390 -5.68 1.28 1.27
N LEU A 391 -5.75 0.04 1.73
CA LEU A 391 -6.32 -0.33 3.03
C LEU A 391 -5.69 0.46 4.18
N ILE A 392 -4.37 0.67 4.17
CA ILE A 392 -3.65 1.36 5.26
C ILE A 392 -4.04 2.84 5.42
N TRP A 393 -4.47 3.51 4.36
CA TRP A 393 -4.91 4.92 4.44
C TRP A 393 -6.43 5.10 4.27
N ALA A 394 -7.19 4.03 4.08
CA ALA A 394 -8.65 4.05 4.06
C ALA A 394 -9.24 3.69 5.43
N VAL A 395 -8.87 2.54 5.99
CA VAL A 395 -9.49 2.00 7.21
C VAL A 395 -9.00 2.69 8.49
N PRO A 396 -7.69 2.84 8.79
CA PRO A 396 -7.24 3.45 10.04
C PRO A 396 -7.74 4.87 10.27
N PRO A 397 -7.80 5.77 9.26
CA PRO A 397 -8.37 7.10 9.46
C PRO A 397 -9.85 7.11 9.82
N ALA A 398 -10.63 6.21 9.25
CA ALA A 398 -12.05 6.07 9.60
C ALA A 398 -12.22 5.60 11.05
N VAL A 399 -11.43 4.61 11.46
CA VAL A 399 -11.41 4.09 12.84
C VAL A 399 -10.94 5.15 13.83
N ALA A 400 -9.84 5.86 13.52
CA ALA A 400 -9.31 6.94 14.37
C ALA A 400 -10.32 8.08 14.53
N LYS A 401 -11.00 8.45 13.43
CA LYS A 401 -12.06 9.48 13.48
C LYS A 401 -13.20 9.04 14.38
N ALA A 402 -13.70 7.82 14.23
CA ALA A 402 -14.76 7.28 15.07
C ALA A 402 -14.34 7.23 16.55
N ALA A 403 -13.08 6.88 16.84
CA ALA A 403 -12.55 6.90 18.22
C ALA A 403 -12.53 8.32 18.81
N MET A 404 -12.18 9.34 18.02
CA MET A 404 -12.22 10.74 18.43
C MET A 404 -13.66 11.23 18.64
N ASP A 405 -14.56 10.92 17.71
CA ASP A 405 -15.96 11.34 17.74
C ASP A 405 -16.70 10.73 18.94
N THR A 406 -16.30 9.53 19.39
CA THR A 406 -16.88 8.83 20.56
C THR A 406 -16.14 9.11 21.88
N GLY A 407 -15.09 9.94 21.86
CA GLY A 407 -14.37 10.36 23.06
C GLY A 407 -13.44 9.30 23.66
N VAL A 408 -13.15 8.19 22.96
CA VAL A 408 -12.25 7.14 23.47
C VAL A 408 -10.78 7.38 23.06
N ALA A 409 -10.51 8.36 22.21
CA ALA A 409 -9.18 8.75 21.78
C ALA A 409 -8.48 9.62 22.84
N ARG A 410 -7.29 9.21 23.30
CA ARG A 410 -6.47 9.98 24.26
C ARG A 410 -5.47 10.91 23.60
N ARG A 411 -5.20 10.70 22.30
CA ARG A 411 -4.33 11.55 21.47
C ARG A 411 -5.02 11.87 20.15
N PRO A 412 -5.85 12.94 20.10
CA PRO A 412 -6.57 13.30 18.90
C PRO A 412 -5.64 13.69 17.74
N ILE A 413 -6.02 13.32 16.52
CA ILE A 413 -5.34 13.71 15.28
C ILE A 413 -5.90 15.05 14.83
N LEU A 414 -5.05 16.08 14.74
CA LEU A 414 -5.45 17.45 14.38
C LEU A 414 -5.55 17.65 12.87
N ASP A 415 -4.70 16.97 12.10
CA ASP A 415 -4.69 17.00 10.63
C ASP A 415 -4.85 15.59 10.07
N MET A 416 -6.07 15.27 9.67
CA MET A 416 -6.41 13.97 9.10
C MET A 416 -5.74 13.72 7.74
N SER A 417 -5.47 14.79 6.98
CA SER A 417 -4.78 14.67 5.69
C SER A 417 -3.31 14.31 5.90
N ALA A 418 -2.62 14.98 6.82
CA ALA A 418 -1.25 14.62 7.21
C ALA A 418 -1.18 13.19 7.78
N TYR A 419 -2.18 12.77 8.54
CA TYR A 419 -2.25 11.41 9.06
C TYR A 419 -2.38 10.36 7.96
N LYS A 420 -3.29 10.55 6.99
CA LYS A 420 -3.41 9.65 5.82
C LYS A 420 -2.09 9.53 5.05
N ARG A 421 -1.38 10.65 4.87
CA ARG A 421 -0.06 10.67 4.23
C ARG A 421 0.98 9.87 5.03
N SER A 422 1.03 10.05 6.35
CA SER A 422 1.97 9.33 7.22
C SER A 422 1.73 7.82 7.20
N LEU A 423 0.46 7.38 7.11
CA LEU A 423 0.10 5.97 6.98
C LEU A 423 0.57 5.38 5.64
N ARG A 424 0.37 6.11 4.55
CA ARG A 424 0.87 5.71 3.24
C ARG A 424 2.39 5.52 3.24
N ALA A 425 3.10 6.46 3.87
CA ALA A 425 4.56 6.43 3.99
C ALA A 425 5.10 5.24 4.81
N ARG A 426 4.32 4.64 5.72
CA ARG A 426 4.75 3.49 6.53
C ARG A 426 5.02 2.24 5.70
N LEU A 427 4.21 1.99 4.67
CA LEU A 427 4.34 0.81 3.80
C LEU A 427 5.04 1.13 2.48
N ASP A 428 5.07 2.41 2.08
CA ASP A 428 5.73 2.90 0.88
C ASP A 428 6.72 4.02 1.22
N PRO A 429 8.00 3.68 1.44
CA PRO A 429 9.05 4.68 1.70
C PRO A 429 9.20 5.71 0.56
N THR A 430 8.81 5.36 -0.66
CA THR A 430 8.86 6.25 -1.83
C THR A 430 7.88 7.40 -1.66
N ALA A 431 6.67 7.11 -1.23
CA ALA A 431 5.65 8.13 -0.97
C ALA A 431 6.12 9.14 0.10
N ALA A 432 6.82 8.67 1.14
CA ALA A 432 7.37 9.55 2.18
C ALA A 432 8.42 10.52 1.62
N GLY A 433 9.33 10.03 0.78
CA GLY A 433 10.40 10.84 0.17
C GLY A 433 9.89 11.88 -0.82
N LEU A 434 8.74 11.64 -1.45
CA LEU A 434 8.15 12.52 -2.46
C LEU A 434 7.06 13.47 -1.91
N GLU A 435 6.61 13.30 -0.68
CA GLU A 435 5.45 14.03 -0.15
C GLU A 435 5.65 15.57 -0.16
N LEU A 436 6.83 16.05 0.20
CA LEU A 436 7.15 17.49 0.15
C LEU A 436 7.04 18.04 -1.28
N ILE A 437 7.38 17.23 -2.27
CA ILE A 437 7.26 17.56 -3.70
C ILE A 437 5.80 17.64 -4.08
N PHE A 438 5.00 16.66 -3.70
CA PHE A 438 3.58 16.62 -3.96
C PHE A 438 2.82 17.81 -3.34
N GLU A 439 3.19 18.24 -2.13
CA GLU A 439 2.63 19.44 -1.50
C GLU A 439 2.95 20.70 -2.31
N ARG A 440 4.17 20.85 -2.78
CA ARG A 440 4.58 22.01 -3.61
C ARG A 440 3.86 22.01 -4.94
N VAL A 441 3.68 20.86 -5.57
CA VAL A 441 2.96 20.72 -6.84
C VAL A 441 1.48 21.04 -6.66
N ARG A 442 0.84 20.59 -5.57
CA ARG A 442 -0.55 20.95 -5.25
C ARG A 442 -0.72 22.46 -5.01
N ALA A 443 0.28 23.11 -4.42
CA ALA A 443 0.26 24.56 -4.21
C ALA A 443 0.45 25.38 -5.50
N ALA A 444 1.05 24.79 -6.55
CA ALA A 444 1.29 25.43 -7.84
C ALA A 444 1.04 24.44 -9.00
N PRO A 445 -0.21 24.01 -9.19
CA PRO A 445 -0.55 22.97 -10.16
C PRO A 445 -0.16 23.36 -11.60
N LYS A 446 0.32 22.37 -12.37
CA LYS A 446 0.88 22.53 -13.71
C LYS A 446 0.10 21.75 -14.77
N ARG A 447 0.22 22.17 -16.02
CA ARG A 447 -0.31 21.43 -17.18
C ARG A 447 0.76 20.43 -17.65
N VAL A 448 0.48 19.16 -17.50
CA VAL A 448 1.42 18.08 -17.88
C VAL A 448 0.88 17.29 -19.06
N VAL A 449 1.69 17.19 -20.12
CA VAL A 449 1.34 16.43 -21.31
C VAL A 449 1.76 14.98 -21.16
N PHE A 450 0.81 14.09 -21.33
CA PHE A 450 1.00 12.65 -21.45
C PHE A 450 1.01 12.27 -22.93
N ALA A 451 2.20 12.05 -23.49
CA ALA A 451 2.37 11.90 -24.95
C ALA A 451 1.74 10.62 -25.52
N GLU A 452 1.58 9.58 -24.71
CA GLU A 452 1.03 8.28 -25.10
C GLU A 452 -0.40 8.11 -24.58
N GLY A 453 -1.25 9.12 -24.80
CA GLY A 453 -2.58 9.25 -24.21
C GLY A 453 -3.63 8.22 -24.68
N GLU A 454 -3.31 7.32 -25.62
CA GLU A 454 -4.17 6.21 -26.03
C GLU A 454 -3.94 4.94 -25.19
N GLU A 455 -2.85 4.91 -24.41
CA GLU A 455 -2.46 3.76 -23.59
C GLU A 455 -3.22 3.74 -22.25
N GLU A 456 -3.68 2.58 -21.84
CA GLU A 456 -4.47 2.39 -20.62
C GLU A 456 -3.75 2.93 -19.36
N LYS A 457 -2.49 2.55 -19.16
CA LYS A 457 -1.67 3.00 -18.02
C LYS A 457 -1.51 4.52 -18.00
N THR A 458 -1.32 5.13 -19.16
CA THR A 458 -1.16 6.58 -19.32
C THR A 458 -2.45 7.32 -18.97
N ILE A 459 -3.59 6.81 -19.44
CA ILE A 459 -4.92 7.38 -19.12
C ILE A 459 -5.16 7.36 -17.62
N ARG A 460 -4.93 6.21 -16.97
CA ARG A 460 -5.08 6.08 -15.52
C ARG A 460 -4.16 7.00 -14.75
N ALA A 461 -2.90 7.09 -15.14
CA ALA A 461 -1.95 8.00 -14.51
C ALA A 461 -2.37 9.46 -14.65
N ALA A 462 -2.89 9.85 -15.81
CA ALA A 462 -3.42 11.19 -16.03
C ALA A 462 -4.63 11.51 -15.12
N LEU A 463 -5.55 10.56 -14.97
CA LEU A 463 -6.70 10.71 -14.07
C LEU A 463 -6.27 10.83 -12.61
N LEU A 464 -5.40 9.95 -12.14
CA LEU A 464 -4.86 9.99 -10.76
C LEU A 464 -4.03 11.25 -10.50
N PHE A 465 -3.32 11.77 -11.51
CA PHE A 465 -2.61 13.04 -11.42
C PHE A 465 -3.58 14.22 -11.19
N ALA A 466 -4.72 14.23 -11.90
CA ALA A 466 -5.77 15.24 -11.70
C ALA A 466 -6.45 15.09 -10.33
N GLU A 467 -6.84 13.88 -9.95
CA GLU A 467 -7.49 13.57 -8.67
C GLU A 467 -6.58 13.90 -7.47
N GLY A 468 -5.27 13.67 -7.62
CA GLY A 468 -4.27 14.06 -6.62
C GLY A 468 -4.09 15.57 -6.44
N GLY A 469 -4.75 16.39 -7.29
CA GLY A 469 -4.64 17.85 -7.28
C GLY A 469 -3.28 18.36 -7.76
N TYR A 470 -2.54 17.55 -8.53
CA TYR A 470 -1.20 17.89 -9.00
C TYR A 470 -1.20 18.82 -10.23
N GLY A 471 -2.32 18.90 -10.95
CA GLY A 471 -2.47 19.79 -12.09
C GLY A 471 -3.47 19.32 -13.12
N THR A 472 -3.37 19.88 -14.33
CA THR A 472 -4.22 19.53 -15.45
C THR A 472 -3.48 18.58 -16.40
N PRO A 473 -3.91 17.34 -16.53
CA PRO A 473 -3.34 16.42 -17.52
C PRO A 473 -3.83 16.74 -18.92
N VAL A 474 -2.97 16.63 -19.91
CA VAL A 474 -3.26 16.78 -21.33
C VAL A 474 -2.88 15.50 -22.05
N LEU A 475 -3.83 14.81 -22.67
CA LEU A 475 -3.60 13.55 -23.37
C LEU A 475 -3.35 13.78 -24.87
N VAL A 476 -2.22 13.31 -25.39
CA VAL A 476 -1.95 13.30 -26.83
C VAL A 476 -2.41 11.97 -27.40
N GLY A 477 -3.47 12.02 -28.23
CA GLY A 477 -4.06 10.84 -28.84
C GLY A 477 -5.34 11.19 -29.60
N ARG A 478 -5.91 10.20 -30.26
CA ARG A 478 -7.20 10.32 -30.91
C ARG A 478 -8.32 10.25 -29.87
N GLU A 479 -9.06 11.33 -29.72
CA GLU A 479 -10.11 11.47 -28.70
C GLU A 479 -11.08 10.28 -28.67
N GLU A 480 -11.52 9.80 -29.85
CA GLU A 480 -12.41 8.63 -29.96
C GLU A 480 -11.76 7.36 -29.39
N ARG A 481 -10.46 7.16 -29.64
CA ARG A 481 -9.72 6.02 -29.10
C ARG A 481 -9.54 6.12 -27.60
N VAL A 482 -9.15 7.28 -27.11
CA VAL A 482 -9.00 7.52 -25.66
C VAL A 482 -10.32 7.24 -24.95
N LYS A 483 -11.43 7.80 -25.46
CA LYS A 483 -12.78 7.57 -24.90
C LYS A 483 -13.21 6.10 -24.99
N ALA A 484 -12.89 5.40 -26.08
CA ALA A 484 -13.18 3.97 -26.19
C ALA A 484 -12.36 3.15 -25.17
N THR A 485 -11.07 3.44 -25.00
CA THR A 485 -10.22 2.82 -23.99
C THR A 485 -10.77 3.10 -22.59
N MET A 486 -11.13 4.34 -22.26
CA MET A 486 -11.75 4.70 -20.98
C MET A 486 -13.05 3.94 -20.74
N SER A 487 -13.91 3.87 -21.74
CA SER A 487 -15.17 3.12 -21.67
C SER A 487 -14.96 1.63 -21.43
N ALA A 488 -13.99 1.03 -22.12
CA ALA A 488 -13.59 -0.37 -21.90
C ALA A 488 -13.05 -0.62 -20.47
N MET A 489 -12.48 0.40 -19.88
CA MET A 489 -12.02 0.40 -18.49
C MET A 489 -13.13 0.71 -17.48
N GLY A 490 -14.36 1.01 -17.89
CA GLY A 490 -15.43 1.46 -17.01
C GLY A 490 -15.22 2.87 -16.42
N LEU A 491 -14.31 3.65 -17.00
CA LEU A 491 -14.00 5.00 -16.55
C LEU A 491 -14.80 6.03 -17.35
N THR A 492 -15.28 7.06 -16.66
CA THR A 492 -15.94 8.21 -17.30
C THR A 492 -14.95 9.38 -17.39
N PRO A 493 -14.80 10.04 -18.56
CA PRO A 493 -13.94 11.20 -18.66
C PRO A 493 -14.36 12.28 -17.67
N PRO A 494 -13.46 12.77 -16.80
CA PRO A 494 -13.78 13.91 -15.94
C PRO A 494 -14.01 15.17 -16.77
N GLN A 495 -14.84 16.06 -16.24
CA GLN A 495 -15.11 17.35 -16.89
C GLN A 495 -13.81 18.16 -16.97
N GLY A 496 -13.41 18.56 -18.18
CA GLY A 496 -12.19 19.35 -18.40
C GLY A 496 -10.94 18.56 -18.76
N LEU A 497 -11.01 17.23 -18.96
CA LEU A 497 -9.90 16.46 -19.51
C LEU A 497 -9.63 16.88 -20.95
N GLU A 498 -8.38 17.29 -21.24
CA GLU A 498 -7.97 17.80 -22.56
C GLU A 498 -7.37 16.71 -23.43
N PHE A 499 -7.78 16.68 -24.71
CA PHE A 499 -7.29 15.76 -25.72
C PHE A 499 -6.71 16.52 -26.91
N HIS A 500 -5.54 16.12 -27.38
CA HIS A 500 -4.92 16.68 -28.57
C HIS A 500 -4.54 15.59 -29.58
N ASN A 501 -5.18 15.62 -30.74
CA ASN A 501 -4.80 14.76 -31.85
C ASN A 501 -3.69 15.44 -32.64
N ALA A 502 -2.46 14.91 -32.59
CA ALA A 502 -1.30 15.46 -33.27
C ALA A 502 -1.55 15.68 -34.81
N ARG A 503 -2.34 14.79 -35.43
CA ARG A 503 -2.62 14.88 -36.86
C ARG A 503 -3.59 16.00 -37.24
N LEU A 504 -4.51 16.35 -36.32
CA LEU A 504 -5.62 17.27 -36.61
C LEU A 504 -5.53 18.58 -35.81
N SER A 505 -4.43 18.80 -35.09
CA SER A 505 -4.30 19.97 -34.21
C SER A 505 -4.19 21.26 -35.03
N GLN A 506 -4.89 22.29 -34.60
CA GLN A 506 -4.77 23.66 -35.10
C GLN A 506 -3.40 24.29 -34.86
N HIS A 507 -2.60 23.73 -33.98
CA HIS A 507 -1.25 24.20 -33.64
C HIS A 507 -0.14 23.66 -34.57
N ASN A 508 -0.46 22.73 -35.49
CA ASN A 508 0.53 22.04 -36.32
C ASN A 508 1.40 22.99 -37.14
N ALA A 509 0.84 24.04 -37.71
CA ALA A 509 1.62 25.04 -38.46
C ALA A 509 2.67 25.72 -37.55
N ARG A 510 2.24 26.22 -36.37
CA ARG A 510 3.11 26.89 -35.41
C ARG A 510 4.22 25.94 -34.89
N TYR A 511 3.88 24.70 -34.60
CA TYR A 511 4.86 23.71 -34.13
C TYR A 511 5.83 23.30 -35.24
N THR A 512 5.36 23.22 -36.49
CA THR A 512 6.23 22.95 -37.64
C THR A 512 7.20 24.10 -37.89
N ASP A 513 6.74 25.35 -37.82
CA ASP A 513 7.58 26.54 -37.96
C ASP A 513 8.64 26.61 -36.87
N PHE A 514 8.24 26.34 -35.62
CA PHE A 514 9.16 26.27 -34.46
C PHE A 514 10.23 25.19 -34.67
N LEU A 515 9.82 23.97 -35.00
CA LEU A 515 10.75 22.85 -35.22
C LEU A 515 11.67 23.10 -36.41
N TYR A 516 11.14 23.65 -37.51
CA TYR A 516 11.93 23.96 -38.70
C TYR A 516 12.96 25.06 -38.40
N ALA A 517 12.58 26.15 -37.75
CA ALA A 517 13.50 27.20 -37.33
C ALA A 517 14.69 26.64 -36.51
N ARG A 518 14.44 25.63 -35.72
CA ARG A 518 15.45 24.97 -34.89
C ARG A 518 16.34 23.98 -35.70
N GLN A 519 15.73 23.20 -36.61
CA GLN A 519 16.38 22.05 -37.24
C GLN A 519 16.90 22.34 -38.69
N GLN A 520 16.52 23.47 -39.30
CA GLN A 520 16.91 23.79 -40.68
C GLN A 520 18.42 23.79 -40.90
N ARG A 521 19.23 24.24 -39.92
CA ARG A 521 20.68 24.24 -40.02
C ARG A 521 21.31 22.87 -39.74
N GLN A 522 20.51 21.90 -39.32
CA GLN A 522 20.88 20.49 -39.19
C GLN A 522 20.43 19.65 -40.35
N GLY A 523 19.90 20.30 -41.41
CA GLY A 523 19.54 19.66 -42.69
C GLY A 523 18.09 19.12 -42.73
N MET A 524 17.25 19.36 -41.75
CA MET A 524 15.84 18.96 -41.84
C MET A 524 15.07 19.89 -42.78
N LEU A 525 14.28 19.30 -43.68
CA LEU A 525 13.39 20.05 -44.55
C LEU A 525 12.07 20.38 -43.84
N TYR A 526 11.39 21.45 -44.25
CA TYR A 526 10.11 21.85 -43.68
C TYR A 526 9.07 20.72 -43.68
N ARG A 527 8.97 19.98 -44.81
CA ARG A 527 8.08 18.82 -44.93
C ARG A 527 8.38 17.70 -43.92
N ASP A 528 9.65 17.53 -43.54
CA ASP A 528 10.06 16.50 -42.61
C ASP A 528 9.69 16.92 -41.16
N CYS A 529 9.86 18.21 -40.85
CA CYS A 529 9.37 18.78 -39.58
C CYS A 529 7.84 18.67 -39.49
N GLN A 530 7.12 18.99 -40.59
CA GLN A 530 5.67 18.87 -40.64
C GLN A 530 5.20 17.41 -40.43
N ARG A 531 5.90 16.45 -41.09
CA ARG A 531 5.59 15.03 -40.90
C ARG A 531 5.84 14.59 -39.47
N LEU A 532 6.94 15.00 -38.85
CA LEU A 532 7.29 14.66 -37.50
C LEU A 532 6.24 15.20 -36.51
N VAL A 533 5.89 16.48 -36.60
CA VAL A 533 4.84 17.10 -35.74
C VAL A 533 3.49 16.41 -35.92
N ASN A 534 3.10 16.04 -37.13
CA ASN A 534 1.78 15.46 -37.41
C ASN A 534 1.67 13.96 -37.09
N GLN A 535 2.77 13.23 -37.01
CA GLN A 535 2.77 11.76 -36.91
C GLN A 535 3.41 11.22 -35.65
N ASP A 536 4.32 11.98 -35.06
CA ASP A 536 5.00 11.56 -33.85
C ASP A 536 4.46 12.26 -32.62
N ARG A 537 3.92 11.47 -31.67
CA ARG A 537 3.30 11.98 -30.45
C ARG A 537 4.31 12.61 -29.49
N ASN A 538 5.56 12.10 -29.46
CA ASN A 538 6.61 12.67 -28.60
C ASN A 538 7.06 14.04 -29.14
N ALA A 539 7.28 14.16 -30.43
CA ALA A 539 7.63 15.43 -31.06
C ALA A 539 6.50 16.46 -30.91
N PHE A 540 5.24 16.03 -31.08
CA PHE A 540 4.08 16.92 -30.90
C PHE A 540 3.99 17.40 -29.44
N ALA A 541 4.06 16.49 -28.45
CA ALA A 541 4.01 16.81 -27.04
C ALA A 541 5.19 17.70 -26.61
N ALA A 542 6.40 17.42 -27.11
CA ALA A 542 7.57 18.26 -26.87
C ALA A 542 7.40 19.67 -27.45
N CYS A 543 6.77 19.82 -28.62
CA CYS A 543 6.43 21.12 -29.20
C CYS A 543 5.41 21.88 -28.34
N MET A 544 4.41 21.18 -27.74
CA MET A 544 3.47 21.81 -26.81
C MET A 544 4.21 22.45 -25.64
N VAL A 545 5.16 21.74 -25.05
CA VAL A 545 5.94 22.26 -23.92
C VAL A 545 6.87 23.39 -24.36
N ALA A 546 7.62 23.19 -25.46
CA ALA A 546 8.56 24.19 -25.98
C ALA A 546 7.90 25.48 -26.45
N CYS A 547 6.62 25.43 -26.87
CA CYS A 547 5.85 26.59 -27.30
C CYS A 547 4.96 27.19 -26.18
N GLY A 548 5.02 26.66 -24.96
CA GLY A 548 4.30 27.19 -23.79
C GLY A 548 2.82 26.81 -23.71
N ASP A 549 2.36 25.80 -24.47
CA ASP A 549 0.99 25.28 -24.37
C ASP A 549 0.83 24.26 -23.24
N ALA A 550 1.94 23.79 -22.68
CA ALA A 550 2.00 22.98 -21.48
C ALA A 550 3.29 23.28 -20.71
N ASP A 551 3.33 22.92 -19.42
CA ASP A 551 4.46 23.20 -18.53
C ASP A 551 5.49 22.06 -18.51
N ALA A 552 5.05 20.83 -18.67
CA ALA A 552 5.89 19.65 -18.58
C ALA A 552 5.35 18.49 -19.45
N MET A 553 6.17 17.47 -19.67
CA MET A 553 5.81 16.30 -20.47
C MET A 553 6.25 15.00 -19.80
N ILE A 554 5.46 13.94 -20.03
CA ILE A 554 5.81 12.54 -19.70
C ILE A 554 5.57 11.64 -20.92
N THR A 555 6.46 10.65 -21.13
CA THR A 555 6.39 9.63 -22.19
C THR A 555 7.19 8.38 -21.79
N GLY A 556 7.29 7.36 -22.67
CA GLY A 556 8.20 6.21 -22.55
C GLY A 556 7.53 4.86 -22.33
N VAL A 557 6.20 4.81 -22.24
CA VAL A 557 5.47 3.57 -21.96
C VAL A 557 5.52 2.58 -23.13
N THR A 558 5.58 3.08 -24.38
CA THR A 558 5.54 2.25 -25.60
C THR A 558 6.84 2.23 -26.38
N ARG A 559 7.86 2.97 -25.96
CA ARG A 559 9.14 3.11 -26.69
C ARG A 559 10.33 2.96 -25.76
N ASN A 560 11.46 2.56 -26.36
CA ASN A 560 12.75 2.58 -25.69
C ASN A 560 13.12 4.03 -25.29
N SER A 561 13.72 4.18 -24.12
CA SER A 561 14.10 5.49 -23.56
C SER A 561 15.08 6.27 -24.47
N PHE A 562 15.99 5.58 -25.18
CA PHE A 562 16.93 6.22 -26.10
C PHE A 562 16.22 6.78 -27.34
N ASP A 563 15.26 6.04 -27.91
CA ASP A 563 14.48 6.50 -29.08
C ASP A 563 13.61 7.70 -28.66
N ALA A 564 12.96 7.64 -27.53
CA ALA A 564 12.17 8.75 -27.01
C ALA A 564 13.04 9.99 -26.73
N LEU A 565 14.24 9.81 -26.18
CA LEU A 565 15.20 10.89 -25.92
C LEU A 565 15.69 11.55 -27.23
N ASP A 566 15.98 10.77 -28.26
CA ASP A 566 16.38 11.30 -29.58
C ASP A 566 15.27 12.16 -30.20
N GLU A 567 14.02 11.68 -30.15
CA GLU A 567 12.85 12.41 -30.65
C GLU A 567 12.64 13.74 -29.91
N ILE A 568 12.73 13.72 -28.58
CA ILE A 568 12.55 14.89 -27.72
C ILE A 568 13.70 15.89 -27.94
N SER A 569 14.95 15.42 -28.03
CA SER A 569 16.13 16.26 -28.20
C SER A 569 16.14 17.06 -29.52
N ARG A 570 15.43 16.59 -30.54
CA ARG A 570 15.19 17.34 -31.75
C ARG A 570 14.34 18.58 -31.53
N VAL A 571 13.44 18.55 -30.56
CA VAL A 571 12.48 19.62 -30.22
C VAL A 571 12.98 20.48 -29.07
N ILE A 572 13.36 19.89 -27.95
CA ILE A 572 13.77 20.58 -26.72
C ILE A 572 15.30 20.56 -26.60
N ALA A 573 15.91 21.74 -26.42
CA ALA A 573 17.35 21.87 -26.26
C ALA A 573 17.81 21.48 -24.85
N VAL A 574 19.09 21.13 -24.76
CA VAL A 574 19.81 21.17 -23.48
C VAL A 574 19.90 22.62 -23.02
N LYS A 575 19.64 22.88 -21.75
CA LYS A 575 19.74 24.22 -21.13
C LYS A 575 21.16 24.75 -21.26
N PRO A 576 21.38 26.01 -21.68
CA PRO A 576 22.73 26.56 -21.78
C PRO A 576 23.50 26.43 -20.46
N GLY A 577 24.74 25.92 -20.53
CA GLY A 577 25.60 25.68 -19.37
C GLY A 577 25.24 24.42 -18.55
N SER A 578 24.32 23.59 -19.05
CA SER A 578 23.94 22.30 -18.44
C SER A 578 24.39 21.13 -19.30
N VAL A 579 24.43 19.95 -18.70
CA VAL A 579 24.56 18.66 -19.39
C VAL A 579 23.29 17.84 -19.17
N LEU A 580 22.95 17.05 -20.17
CA LEU A 580 21.81 16.14 -20.12
C LEU A 580 22.23 14.87 -19.42
N PHE A 581 21.52 14.42 -18.39
CA PHE A 581 21.84 13.18 -17.68
C PHE A 581 20.61 12.60 -16.96
N GLY A 582 20.70 11.33 -16.58
CA GLY A 582 19.69 10.64 -15.78
C GLY A 582 20.07 10.57 -14.32
N LEU A 583 19.14 10.93 -13.43
CA LEU A 583 19.29 10.84 -11.98
C LEU A 583 18.31 9.81 -11.41
N THR A 584 18.81 8.74 -10.81
CA THR A 584 17.96 7.77 -10.10
C THR A 584 18.02 7.99 -8.61
N VAL A 585 16.85 8.10 -7.97
CA VAL A 585 16.71 8.21 -6.51
C VAL A 585 16.50 6.82 -5.95
N LEU A 586 17.45 6.32 -5.16
CA LEU A 586 17.35 5.06 -4.43
C LEU A 586 16.87 5.32 -3.01
N LEU A 587 15.73 4.75 -2.66
CA LEU A 587 15.13 4.81 -1.34
C LEU A 587 15.40 3.49 -0.63
N ALA A 588 16.36 3.48 0.29
CA ALA A 588 16.63 2.35 1.18
C ALA A 588 16.04 2.62 2.58
N ARG A 589 15.91 1.57 3.40
CA ARG A 589 15.21 1.64 4.71
C ARG A 589 15.66 2.77 5.63
N GLU A 590 16.93 3.21 5.55
CA GLU A 590 17.47 4.21 6.46
C GLU A 590 18.08 5.44 5.76
N ARG A 591 18.17 5.43 4.45
CA ARG A 591 18.80 6.53 3.70
C ARG A 591 18.31 6.64 2.25
N THR A 592 18.30 7.88 1.76
CA THR A 592 18.08 8.20 0.34
C THR A 592 19.42 8.47 -0.32
N VAL A 593 19.67 7.82 -1.46
CA VAL A 593 20.91 7.98 -2.24
C VAL A 593 20.55 8.27 -3.70
N LEU A 594 21.18 9.26 -4.29
CA LEU A 594 21.01 9.65 -5.69
C LEU A 594 22.16 9.09 -6.53
N LEU A 595 21.83 8.40 -7.61
CA LEU A 595 22.81 7.87 -8.59
C LEU A 595 22.76 8.69 -9.87
N ALA A 596 23.91 9.14 -10.39
CA ALA A 596 24.05 9.88 -11.64
C ALA A 596 25.36 9.49 -12.39
N ASP A 597 25.40 9.38 -13.70
CA ASP A 597 24.35 9.39 -14.72
C ASP A 597 23.83 7.96 -14.96
N THR A 598 22.52 7.75 -14.89
CA THR A 598 21.92 6.42 -15.06
C THR A 598 21.28 6.21 -16.45
N LEU A 599 21.43 7.19 -17.38
CA LEU A 599 20.66 7.14 -18.64
C LEU A 599 21.44 7.55 -19.91
N VAL A 600 22.35 8.55 -19.88
CA VAL A 600 22.77 9.27 -21.10
C VAL A 600 24.18 8.95 -21.55
N TYR A 601 25.20 9.17 -20.72
CA TYR A 601 26.59 9.07 -21.15
C TYR A 601 27.20 7.70 -20.90
N GLU A 602 27.52 6.97 -21.98
CA GLU A 602 28.22 5.68 -21.86
C GLU A 602 29.55 5.84 -21.13
N ALA A 603 30.36 6.81 -21.54
CA ALA A 603 31.66 7.16 -20.95
C ALA A 603 31.82 8.69 -20.84
N PRO A 604 31.33 9.29 -19.74
CA PRO A 604 31.39 10.74 -19.58
C PRO A 604 32.83 11.24 -19.44
N THR A 605 33.14 12.43 -20.00
CA THR A 605 34.40 13.12 -19.80
C THR A 605 34.51 13.66 -18.37
N ALA A 606 35.73 14.04 -17.93
CA ALA A 606 35.95 14.68 -16.63
C ALA A 606 35.08 15.95 -16.45
N ALA A 607 34.93 16.76 -17.50
CA ALA A 607 34.09 17.95 -17.48
C ALA A 607 32.61 17.60 -17.30
N GLN A 608 32.11 16.58 -18.00
CA GLN A 608 30.73 16.11 -17.86
C GLN A 608 30.47 15.54 -16.46
N LEU A 609 31.41 14.77 -15.89
CA LEU A 609 31.29 14.27 -14.51
C LEU A 609 31.19 15.42 -13.49
N ALA A 610 32.00 16.46 -13.65
CA ALA A 610 31.94 17.66 -12.81
C ALA A 610 30.61 18.41 -12.96
N ASP A 611 30.10 18.55 -14.19
CA ASP A 611 28.82 19.20 -14.46
C ASP A 611 27.63 18.38 -13.92
N ILE A 612 27.67 17.05 -14.06
CA ILE A 612 26.69 16.11 -13.45
C ILE A 612 26.69 16.27 -11.94
N ALA A 613 27.84 16.32 -11.28
CA ALA A 613 27.97 16.52 -9.84
C ALA A 613 27.26 17.81 -9.37
N VAL A 614 27.51 18.93 -10.06
CA VAL A 614 26.89 20.23 -9.76
C VAL A 614 25.38 20.19 -9.91
N GLN A 615 24.89 19.64 -11.02
CA GLN A 615 23.45 19.58 -11.29
C GLN A 615 22.73 18.58 -10.40
N ALA A 616 23.34 17.43 -10.07
CA ALA A 616 22.80 16.46 -9.13
C ALA A 616 22.70 17.06 -7.72
N ALA A 617 23.70 17.83 -7.27
CA ALA A 617 23.67 18.56 -6.00
C ALA A 617 22.56 19.62 -5.98
N ALA A 618 22.37 20.36 -7.07
CA ALA A 618 21.28 21.34 -7.18
C ALA A 618 19.90 20.66 -7.08
N LYS A 619 19.73 19.50 -7.76
CA LYS A 619 18.49 18.71 -7.68
C LYS A 619 18.26 18.17 -6.28
N ALA A 620 19.29 17.68 -5.60
CA ALA A 620 19.20 17.24 -4.20
C ALA A 620 18.70 18.36 -3.27
N HIS A 621 19.19 19.58 -3.41
CA HIS A 621 18.68 20.74 -2.68
C HIS A 621 17.20 21.01 -2.94
N GLN A 622 16.74 20.91 -4.20
CA GLN A 622 15.32 21.05 -4.53
C GLN A 622 14.45 19.96 -3.85
N LEU A 623 15.02 18.77 -3.70
CA LEU A 623 14.39 17.66 -2.98
C LEU A 623 14.51 17.76 -1.44
N GLY A 624 15.12 18.83 -0.91
CA GLY A 624 15.31 19.03 0.52
C GLY A 624 16.48 18.24 1.13
N ILE A 625 17.39 17.72 0.31
CA ILE A 625 18.54 16.92 0.73
C ILE A 625 19.78 17.81 0.73
N VAL A 626 20.52 17.84 1.85
CA VAL A 626 21.84 18.49 1.91
C VAL A 626 22.86 17.61 1.16
N PRO A 627 23.42 18.07 0.03
CA PRO A 627 24.22 17.19 -0.83
C PRO A 627 25.62 16.92 -0.26
N ARG A 628 26.00 15.65 -0.28
CA ARG A 628 27.37 15.14 -0.10
C ARG A 628 27.68 14.25 -1.28
N VAL A 629 28.53 14.73 -2.18
CA VAL A 629 28.78 14.13 -3.49
C VAL A 629 30.07 13.32 -3.46
N ALA A 630 29.96 12.02 -3.75
CA ALA A 630 31.13 11.17 -4.01
C ALA A 630 31.25 10.88 -5.51
N LEU A 631 32.40 11.15 -6.09
CA LEU A 631 32.75 10.73 -7.44
C LEU A 631 33.38 9.33 -7.36
N LEU A 632 32.64 8.31 -7.87
CA LEU A 632 33.01 6.93 -7.67
C LEU A 632 33.98 6.36 -8.69
N SER A 633 34.82 5.45 -8.20
CA SER A 633 35.71 4.62 -9.00
C SER A 633 35.94 3.28 -8.28
N TYR A 634 36.66 2.37 -8.92
CA TYR A 634 37.20 1.17 -8.27
C TYR A 634 38.43 1.44 -7.41
N SER A 635 39.03 2.66 -7.54
CA SER A 635 40.21 3.13 -6.80
C SER A 635 39.82 4.19 -5.78
N ASN A 636 40.73 4.43 -4.82
CA ASN A 636 40.57 5.42 -3.77
C ASN A 636 41.77 6.37 -3.79
N PHE A 637 41.55 7.66 -4.12
CA PHE A 637 42.56 8.75 -4.05
C PHE A 637 43.90 8.37 -4.73
N GLY A 638 43.86 7.72 -5.88
CA GLY A 638 45.02 7.33 -6.66
C GLY A 638 45.54 5.90 -6.42
N ASN A 639 44.88 5.09 -5.60
CA ASN A 639 45.33 3.75 -5.29
C ASN A 639 44.18 2.71 -5.59
N PRO A 640 44.36 1.79 -6.57
CA PRO A 640 45.43 1.73 -7.56
C PRO A 640 45.31 2.82 -8.66
N MET A 641 46.43 3.20 -9.24
CA MET A 641 46.45 4.14 -10.38
C MET A 641 45.90 3.47 -11.66
N GLY A 642 45.01 4.14 -12.38
CA GLY A 642 44.44 3.70 -13.63
C GLY A 642 43.83 4.85 -14.42
N LYS A 643 43.62 4.65 -15.73
CA LYS A 643 43.10 5.71 -16.62
C LYS A 643 41.70 6.17 -16.24
N ASP A 644 40.83 5.24 -15.84
CA ASP A 644 39.46 5.56 -15.46
C ASP A 644 39.40 6.29 -14.11
N GLY A 645 40.20 5.87 -13.12
CA GLY A 645 40.39 6.61 -11.87
C GLY A 645 40.94 8.01 -12.11
N GLN A 646 41.88 8.16 -13.08
CA GLN A 646 42.42 9.48 -13.44
C GLN A 646 41.34 10.43 -13.96
N ARG A 647 40.45 9.96 -14.84
CA ARG A 647 39.31 10.73 -15.35
C ARG A 647 38.43 11.29 -14.22
N VAL A 648 38.19 10.48 -13.20
CA VAL A 648 37.38 10.88 -12.04
C VAL A 648 38.14 11.89 -11.17
N ARG A 649 39.45 11.71 -10.94
CA ARG A 649 40.32 12.73 -10.25
C ARG A 649 40.34 14.05 -11.00
N ASP A 650 40.43 14.01 -12.32
CA ASP A 650 40.41 15.22 -13.18
C ASP A 650 39.05 15.95 -13.02
N ALA A 651 37.93 15.22 -12.84
CA ALA A 651 36.65 15.82 -12.54
C ALA A 651 36.62 16.52 -11.18
N VAL A 652 37.21 15.91 -10.15
CA VAL A 652 37.37 16.54 -8.82
C VAL A 652 38.23 17.80 -8.93
N ALA A 653 39.36 17.75 -9.65
CA ALA A 653 40.20 18.92 -9.88
C ALA A 653 39.46 20.05 -10.63
N LEU A 654 38.54 19.73 -11.52
CA LEU A 654 37.69 20.72 -12.15
C LEU A 654 36.67 21.34 -11.18
N LEU A 655 36.15 20.56 -10.25
CA LEU A 655 35.27 21.07 -9.19
C LEU A 655 36.03 21.98 -8.23
N ASP A 656 37.31 21.67 -7.93
CA ASP A 656 38.18 22.51 -7.09
C ASP A 656 38.45 23.92 -7.70
N GLN A 657 38.32 24.05 -9.02
CA GLN A 657 38.40 25.33 -9.73
C GLN A 657 37.07 26.11 -9.73
N ARG A 658 36.01 25.53 -9.22
CA ARG A 658 34.66 26.13 -9.19
C ARG A 658 34.27 26.49 -7.76
N THR A 659 33.53 27.58 -7.59
CA THR A 659 32.87 27.86 -6.32
C THR A 659 31.58 27.08 -6.23
N VAL A 660 31.59 25.97 -5.48
CA VAL A 660 30.42 25.12 -5.28
C VAL A 660 29.96 25.18 -3.83
N GLY A 661 28.65 25.14 -3.60
CA GLY A 661 28.06 25.26 -2.25
C GLY A 661 27.71 23.91 -1.62
N PHE A 662 28.45 22.85 -1.93
CA PHE A 662 28.20 21.51 -1.40
C PHE A 662 29.53 20.75 -1.14
N GLU A 663 29.44 19.73 -0.28
CA GLU A 663 30.60 18.84 -0.03
C GLU A 663 30.76 17.84 -1.17
N TYR A 664 31.99 17.65 -1.62
CA TYR A 664 32.36 16.66 -2.63
C TYR A 664 33.76 16.14 -2.41
N ASP A 665 34.00 14.89 -2.82
CA ASP A 665 35.34 14.32 -2.87
C ASP A 665 35.40 13.11 -3.81
N GLY A 666 36.56 12.59 -4.10
CA GLY A 666 36.84 11.40 -4.92
C GLY A 666 38.23 11.46 -5.57
N GLU A 667 38.62 10.47 -6.34
CA GLU A 667 37.83 9.26 -6.59
C GLU A 667 37.83 8.37 -5.36
N MET A 668 36.71 7.68 -5.14
CA MET A 668 36.61 6.71 -4.06
C MET A 668 35.69 5.53 -4.43
N SER A 669 35.90 4.39 -3.76
CA SER A 669 35.03 3.22 -3.91
C SER A 669 33.70 3.42 -3.18
N ALA A 670 32.66 2.69 -3.60
CA ALA A 670 31.31 2.86 -3.08
C ALA A 670 31.20 2.54 -1.57
N ASP A 671 31.96 1.56 -1.06
CA ASP A 671 32.03 1.21 0.34
C ASP A 671 32.64 2.32 1.19
N VAL A 672 33.70 2.97 0.71
CA VAL A 672 34.32 4.14 1.36
C VAL A 672 33.34 5.32 1.36
N ALA A 673 32.68 5.60 0.23
CA ALA A 673 31.72 6.69 0.10
C ALA A 673 30.51 6.56 1.03
N LEU A 674 30.04 5.35 1.28
CA LEU A 674 28.81 5.08 2.02
C LEU A 674 29.01 4.70 3.50
N ASN A 675 30.25 4.41 3.91
CA ASN A 675 30.59 4.00 5.27
C ASN A 675 31.55 5.03 5.91
N GLU A 676 30.98 5.93 6.71
CA GLU A 676 31.75 6.99 7.38
C GLU A 676 32.92 6.44 8.23
N ARG A 677 32.70 5.36 8.97
CA ARG A 677 33.75 4.75 9.81
C ARG A 677 34.91 4.28 8.95
N LEU A 678 34.65 3.59 7.86
CA LEU A 678 35.68 3.11 6.93
C LEU A 678 36.42 4.31 6.31
N MET A 679 35.67 5.30 5.85
CA MET A 679 36.22 6.55 5.28
C MET A 679 37.15 7.26 6.24
N ARG A 680 36.72 7.48 7.49
CA ARG A 680 37.55 8.16 8.50
C ARG A 680 38.78 7.35 8.91
N GLN A 681 38.66 6.03 8.96
CA GLN A 681 39.74 5.12 9.33
C GLN A 681 40.85 5.09 8.26
N LEU A 682 40.47 4.97 6.97
CA LEU A 682 41.42 4.80 5.87
C LEU A 682 41.85 6.13 5.25
N TYR A 683 40.93 7.09 5.18
CA TYR A 683 41.12 8.37 4.48
C TYR A 683 40.67 9.55 5.37
N PRO A 684 41.36 9.82 6.50
CA PRO A 684 40.99 10.90 7.45
C PRO A 684 41.00 12.29 6.84
N PHE A 685 41.65 12.48 5.69
CA PHE A 685 41.71 13.70 4.93
C PHE A 685 40.48 13.90 4.00
N CYS A 686 39.57 12.93 3.89
CA CYS A 686 38.40 13.06 3.06
C CYS A 686 37.54 14.27 3.48
N ARG A 687 37.11 15.03 2.50
CA ARG A 687 36.38 16.30 2.67
C ARG A 687 34.90 16.14 3.03
N LEU A 688 34.34 14.94 2.87
CA LEU A 688 32.93 14.67 3.19
C LEU A 688 32.73 14.65 4.72
N GLY A 689 31.76 15.42 5.21
CA GLY A 689 31.37 15.48 6.63
C GLY A 689 30.59 14.27 7.14
N GLY A 690 30.24 13.33 6.27
CA GLY A 690 29.51 12.08 6.56
C GLY A 690 29.37 11.23 5.32
N PRO A 691 28.57 10.14 5.36
CA PRO A 691 28.36 9.29 4.20
C PRO A 691 27.80 10.09 3.03
N ALA A 692 28.27 9.77 1.82
CA ALA A 692 27.74 10.39 0.62
C ALA A 692 26.25 10.01 0.41
N ASN A 693 25.49 10.96 -0.12
CA ASN A 693 24.10 10.76 -0.53
C ASN A 693 23.88 11.04 -2.03
N ILE A 694 24.93 11.45 -2.73
CA ILE A 694 24.96 11.56 -4.19
C ILE A 694 26.19 10.80 -4.67
N LEU A 695 25.97 9.81 -5.55
CA LEU A 695 27.02 9.00 -6.14
C LEU A 695 27.09 9.30 -7.63
N VAL A 696 28.15 9.97 -8.05
CA VAL A 696 28.45 10.20 -9.47
C VAL A 696 29.23 9.01 -9.99
N MET A 697 28.58 8.26 -10.86
CA MET A 697 29.11 7.01 -11.40
C MET A 697 30.06 7.30 -12.57
N PRO A 698 31.14 6.52 -12.72
CA PRO A 698 32.17 6.78 -13.75
C PRO A 698 31.66 6.51 -15.18
N GLU A 699 30.66 5.63 -15.35
CA GLU A 699 30.14 5.17 -16.62
C GLU A 699 28.70 4.68 -16.52
N LEU A 700 27.97 4.73 -17.65
CA LEU A 700 26.58 4.26 -17.73
C LEU A 700 26.41 2.80 -17.32
N HIS A 701 27.34 1.92 -17.70
CA HIS A 701 27.28 0.50 -17.35
C HIS A 701 27.21 0.30 -15.83
N SER A 702 28.14 0.91 -15.09
CA SER A 702 28.15 0.83 -13.62
C SER A 702 26.92 1.46 -12.99
N ALA A 703 26.47 2.59 -13.51
CA ALA A 703 25.30 3.31 -13.02
C ALA A 703 23.98 2.53 -13.23
N ASN A 704 23.77 2.05 -14.47
CA ASN A 704 22.54 1.35 -14.83
C ASN A 704 22.42 0.00 -14.14
N ILE A 705 23.54 -0.75 -14.04
CA ILE A 705 23.59 -2.02 -13.32
C ILE A 705 23.29 -1.79 -11.83
N ALA A 706 23.95 -0.81 -11.19
CA ALA A 706 23.74 -0.51 -9.78
C ALA A 706 22.29 -0.06 -9.51
N ALA A 707 21.73 0.82 -10.34
CA ALA A 707 20.35 1.31 -10.19
C ALA A 707 19.29 0.21 -10.28
N LYS A 708 19.56 -0.88 -11.01
CA LYS A 708 18.66 -2.03 -11.13
C LYS A 708 18.95 -3.13 -10.10
N LEU A 709 20.22 -3.38 -9.80
CA LEU A 709 20.64 -4.45 -8.90
C LEU A 709 20.31 -4.14 -7.42
N LEU A 710 20.50 -2.89 -7.01
CA LEU A 710 20.32 -2.50 -5.61
C LEU A 710 18.87 -2.65 -5.10
N PRO A 711 17.81 -2.25 -5.85
CA PRO A 711 16.43 -2.50 -5.46
C PRO A 711 16.11 -4.00 -5.33
N GLU A 712 16.54 -4.81 -6.30
CA GLU A 712 16.27 -6.25 -6.34
C GLU A 712 16.91 -7.02 -5.17
N LEU A 713 18.14 -6.66 -4.78
CA LEU A 713 18.88 -7.34 -3.72
C LEU A 713 18.71 -6.67 -2.35
N GLY A 714 18.57 -5.36 -2.30
CA GLY A 714 18.56 -4.58 -1.06
C GLY A 714 17.17 -4.27 -0.51
N GLY A 715 16.10 -4.61 -1.22
CA GLY A 715 14.71 -4.32 -0.82
C GLY A 715 14.40 -2.83 -0.76
N GLY A 716 15.16 -1.98 -1.45
CA GLY A 716 14.88 -0.56 -1.64
C GLY A 716 14.04 -0.30 -2.89
N THR A 717 13.55 0.93 -3.05
CA THR A 717 12.81 1.37 -4.24
C THR A 717 13.65 2.36 -5.05
N ALA A 718 13.63 2.23 -6.39
CA ALA A 718 14.26 3.18 -7.29
C ALA A 718 13.20 4.05 -7.97
N VAL A 719 13.37 5.37 -7.90
CA VAL A 719 12.53 6.35 -8.62
C VAL A 719 13.35 6.97 -9.74
N GLY A 720 12.85 6.92 -10.95
CA GLY A 720 13.53 7.46 -12.12
C GLY A 720 13.90 6.39 -13.16
N PRO A 721 14.88 6.67 -14.06
CA PRO A 721 15.75 7.85 -14.06
C PRO A 721 15.00 9.16 -14.34
N LEU A 722 15.28 10.19 -13.55
CA LEU A 722 14.81 11.55 -13.81
C LEU A 722 15.73 12.18 -14.86
N LEU A 723 15.17 12.61 -15.97
CA LEU A 723 15.91 13.29 -17.03
C LEU A 723 16.12 14.76 -16.67
N LEU A 724 17.36 15.18 -16.56
CA LEU A 724 17.77 16.53 -16.14
C LEU A 724 18.63 17.19 -17.21
N GLY A 725 18.63 18.52 -17.23
CA GLY A 725 19.49 19.31 -18.12
C GLY A 725 18.79 19.82 -19.38
N LEU A 726 17.56 19.42 -19.68
CA LEU A 726 16.77 20.02 -20.77
C LEU A 726 16.27 21.42 -20.41
N SER A 727 16.01 22.26 -21.40
CA SER A 727 15.47 23.62 -21.22
C SER A 727 14.02 23.65 -20.72
N HIS A 728 13.31 22.53 -20.83
CA HIS A 728 11.94 22.34 -20.35
C HIS A 728 11.82 20.97 -19.67
N PRO A 729 10.95 20.84 -18.66
CA PRO A 729 10.77 19.58 -17.92
C PRO A 729 10.16 18.48 -18.78
N VAL A 730 10.89 17.40 -18.94
CA VAL A 730 10.44 16.17 -19.62
C VAL A 730 10.91 14.97 -18.81
N GLN A 731 10.02 14.00 -18.60
CA GLN A 731 10.40 12.72 -18.02
C GLN A 731 10.08 11.58 -18.96
N ILE A 732 10.96 10.59 -19.02
CA ILE A 732 10.83 9.39 -19.83
C ILE A 732 10.72 8.19 -18.91
N ALA A 733 9.53 7.58 -18.87
CA ALA A 733 9.28 6.37 -18.10
C ALA A 733 9.91 5.13 -18.74
N ASN A 734 10.11 4.08 -17.99
CA ASN A 734 10.42 2.76 -18.52
C ASN A 734 9.17 2.10 -19.11
N MET A 735 9.31 1.23 -20.11
CA MET A 735 8.18 0.47 -20.70
C MET A 735 7.45 -0.41 -19.67
N GLY A 736 8.15 -0.86 -18.63
CA GLY A 736 7.58 -1.63 -17.51
C GLY A 736 6.99 -0.78 -16.39
N ALA A 737 6.96 0.56 -16.51
CA ALA A 737 6.48 1.45 -15.48
C ALA A 737 5.02 1.14 -15.06
N THR A 738 4.76 1.21 -13.78
CA THR A 738 3.43 1.12 -13.21
C THR A 738 2.68 2.46 -13.34
N VAL A 739 1.39 2.46 -13.11
CA VAL A 739 0.59 3.70 -13.05
C VAL A 739 1.13 4.64 -11.97
N SER A 740 1.52 4.11 -10.83
CA SER A 740 2.11 4.87 -9.72
C SER A 740 3.44 5.54 -10.13
N ASP A 741 4.30 4.82 -10.85
CA ASP A 741 5.55 5.40 -11.39
C ASP A 741 5.28 6.58 -12.33
N LEU A 742 4.28 6.44 -13.19
CA LEU A 742 3.90 7.50 -14.13
C LEU A 742 3.36 8.74 -13.40
N VAL A 743 2.55 8.56 -12.35
CA VAL A 743 2.06 9.67 -11.51
C VAL A 743 3.22 10.35 -10.80
N ASN A 744 4.13 9.58 -10.22
CA ASN A 744 5.32 10.10 -9.55
C ASN A 744 6.21 10.91 -10.50
N LEU A 745 6.48 10.38 -11.70
CA LEU A 745 7.26 11.09 -12.72
C LEU A 745 6.56 12.34 -13.24
N ALA A 746 5.24 12.31 -13.42
CA ALA A 746 4.43 13.46 -13.81
C ALA A 746 4.47 14.57 -12.75
N ALA A 747 4.35 14.20 -11.46
CA ALA A 747 4.45 15.14 -10.36
C ALA A 747 5.85 15.73 -10.22
N LEU A 748 6.91 14.92 -10.40
CA LEU A 748 8.29 15.40 -10.43
C LEU A 748 8.55 16.34 -11.60
N SER A 749 8.00 16.03 -12.79
CA SER A 749 8.06 16.91 -13.95
C SER A 749 7.33 18.24 -13.73
N ALA A 750 6.15 18.19 -13.09
CA ALA A 750 5.40 19.38 -12.69
C ALA A 750 6.17 20.21 -11.65
N HIS A 751 6.84 19.57 -10.69
CA HIS A 751 7.71 20.24 -9.71
C HIS A 751 8.87 20.98 -10.39
N ASP A 752 9.51 20.35 -11.38
CA ASP A 752 10.60 20.99 -12.15
C ASP A 752 10.11 22.20 -12.96
N ALA A 753 8.82 22.22 -13.33
CA ALA A 753 8.18 23.37 -13.99
C ALA A 753 7.82 24.53 -13.04
N ILE A 754 7.95 24.35 -11.72
CA ILE A 754 7.77 25.43 -10.75
C ILE A 754 9.05 26.27 -10.62
N HIS A 755 10.21 25.66 -10.87
CA HIS A 755 11.56 26.24 -10.70
C HIS A 755 12.25 26.51 -12.04
#